data_fd1a7487924efec025aa929ca78cfce9
#
_entry.id   fd1a7487924efec025aa929ca78cfce9
#
_cell.length_a   1.000
_cell.length_b   1.000
_cell.length_c   1.000
_cell.angle_alpha   90.00
_cell.angle_beta   90.00
_cell.angle_gamma   90.00
#
_symmetry.space_group_name_H-M   'P 1'
#
loop_
_entity.id
_entity.type
_entity.pdbx_description
1 polymer ?
#
loop_
_entity_poly.entity_id
_entity_poly.type
_entity_poly.pdbx_seq_one_letter_code
_entity_poly.pdbx_strand_id
1 'polypeptide(L)'
;MRKRYLFVIPILIIIALFWIPGNTALGQTQALPPLNLFEETTYTAGIFTRHEGNEKKAGQAWGDYDNDGWQDLYITDTDGPNTLFRNNGDGTFSRSPVSDQVALPKHESGGANFVDFDNDGWKDLYVVNWGENILFRNINGERFENVTQFAGVGNPDNGLTASWADYDNDGWLDVYVANWSCYPRCGRQATGDLDVLYRNNSDGTFTNVTHLLGSKVRGAGFVAGFIDIDNDGDQDIYLINDEFILDIGNVLWRNDGSGCAGWCFTEISAEANANQRVMGMGLATSDYDRDGDFDMFFTNAGPLTLLQNDGSGTFTEAESFAGIKSPETVAFGTVFFDYDNDGWQDLYVAQIMNMEMDSIPANPLFRNNGDGTFTRVTQHVGAADPNGSIGVATADYDNDGWLDLVVGNYRDGYRLYRNTGGDHHWLRLRLQGAGPVNRDAVGTRVEVMMANGDVQSGWVQNGASMGSGNDLALHFGLGGELRAAQVTVRWPDGHTQTFRNVPGDREITLVYPLDESAEAAQIAVLYPPARAETGRAALPFLIGITLVLGGAALLINGIPTPSPAFLKTSGAVVASIVILSAIGLLLPVQPAQAPTDPPMNGLQDMLAFHDIQPLGPVPAASKAKIRLGEALFWDPILSGNEDIACATCHHSALSTGDELPLSIGTGGEDLGPARMIGEGRELVPRNAPAVFNLGHPEWTVMFWDGRVREVLPGVFDSPAAGRLPTGLDSALAAQAMFPVTSRDEMRGNRGDMTIHGALNEVTNIKDYEVDVQWEALMERLMTIPTYEAMFRAAYPGVETFEFEHAANAMAAYQAHTFSFFDSPFDRFLAGDETALSSVAKAGAELFYGKANCVQCHSTSLLTDQDFHNLAVPQIGPGKAPEEPFDSGRFRETGDEEDRFAFRTPPLRNVTLTAPYMHNGTYATLEDVLRHHIDPAQSLANYAPTHLASSVTITNDPATQERLLSAPGFEPKPVPNLNETEIAQILAFLDALTSPSALDLTHTIPNAVPSGLSVGGQ
;
A
#
# COMPACT_ATOMS: atom_id res chain seq x y z
N MET A 1 -55.57 -42.12 44.42
CA MET A 1 -54.51 -42.62 43.51
C MET A 1 -54.83 -42.15 42.07
N ARG A 2 -54.75 -40.87 41.77
CA ARG A 2 -54.85 -40.31 40.40
C ARG A 2 -54.31 -38.88 40.41
N LYS A 3 -53.02 -38.70 40.56
CA LYS A 3 -52.35 -37.36 40.41
C LYS A 3 -50.80 -37.49 40.35
N ARG A 4 -50.24 -38.57 39.80
CA ARG A 4 -48.78 -38.73 39.72
C ARG A 4 -48.23 -39.09 38.34
N TYR A 5 -49.06 -39.05 37.28
CA TYR A 5 -48.58 -39.40 35.93
C TYR A 5 -48.64 -38.23 34.93
N LEU A 6 -48.97 -37.01 35.36
CA LEU A 6 -49.11 -35.89 34.46
C LEU A 6 -47.89 -34.94 34.46
N PHE A 7 -46.83 -35.22 35.24
CA PHE A 7 -45.65 -34.38 35.32
C PHE A 7 -44.36 -34.99 34.71
N VAL A 8 -44.36 -36.21 34.26
CA VAL A 8 -43.19 -36.87 33.66
C VAL A 8 -43.13 -36.70 32.13
N ILE A 9 -44.26 -36.54 31.46
CA ILE A 9 -44.33 -36.37 30.01
C ILE A 9 -43.82 -34.99 29.56
N PRO A 10 -44.10 -33.87 30.26
CA PRO A 10 -43.50 -32.57 29.88
C PRO A 10 -41.97 -32.47 30.11
N ILE A 11 -41.45 -33.17 31.12
CA ILE A 11 -40.00 -33.17 31.39
C ILE A 11 -39.23 -33.99 30.37
N LEU A 12 -39.76 -35.06 29.88
CA LEU A 12 -39.15 -35.88 28.82
C LEU A 12 -39.21 -35.20 27.46
N ILE A 13 -40.23 -34.35 27.18
CA ILE A 13 -40.31 -33.55 25.98
C ILE A 13 -39.33 -32.35 26.05
N ILE A 14 -39.14 -31.78 27.24
CA ILE A 14 -38.14 -30.72 27.43
C ILE A 14 -36.71 -31.29 27.35
N ILE A 15 -36.44 -32.48 27.85
CA ILE A 15 -35.13 -33.15 27.72
C ILE A 15 -34.89 -33.63 26.27
N ALA A 16 -35.90 -34.02 25.53
CA ALA A 16 -35.80 -34.39 24.13
C ALA A 16 -35.62 -33.15 23.19
N LEU A 17 -36.10 -31.96 23.64
CA LEU A 17 -35.84 -30.70 22.94
C LEU A 17 -34.45 -30.08 23.23
N PHE A 18 -33.80 -30.53 24.30
CA PHE A 18 -32.39 -30.16 24.58
C PHE A 18 -31.35 -31.16 24.05
N TRP A 19 -31.77 -32.25 23.38
CA TRP A 19 -30.91 -33.24 22.76
C TRP A 19 -31.13 -33.42 21.24
N ILE A 20 -31.70 -32.42 20.59
CA ILE A 20 -31.43 -32.20 19.18
C ILE A 20 -30.05 -31.56 19.17
N PRO A 21 -29.02 -32.14 18.54
CA PRO A 21 -27.85 -31.36 18.21
C PRO A 21 -28.37 -30.19 17.36
N GLY A 22 -28.43 -29.04 17.93
CA GLY A 22 -28.48 -27.83 17.16
C GLY A 22 -27.23 -27.85 16.29
N ASN A 23 -27.40 -28.09 15.01
CA ASN A 23 -26.61 -27.42 14.06
C ASN A 23 -26.93 -25.91 14.27
N THR A 24 -26.36 -25.31 15.31
CA THR A 24 -25.83 -24.02 15.14
C THR A 24 -24.77 -24.25 14.06
N ALA A 25 -25.06 -23.92 12.84
CA ALA A 25 -24.07 -23.37 12.00
C ALA A 25 -23.47 -22.23 12.86
N LEU A 26 -22.40 -22.53 13.58
CA LEU A 26 -21.32 -21.60 13.79
C LEU A 26 -21.04 -21.17 12.35
N GLY A 27 -21.33 -19.91 12.04
CA GLY A 27 -20.91 -19.34 10.81
C GLY A 27 -19.49 -19.86 10.62
N GLN A 28 -19.25 -20.56 9.54
CA GLN A 28 -17.88 -20.74 9.10
C GLN A 28 -17.38 -19.32 9.03
N THR A 29 -16.52 -18.94 9.93
CA THR A 29 -15.58 -17.85 9.68
C THR A 29 -14.94 -18.31 8.38
N GLN A 30 -15.38 -17.72 7.26
CA GLN A 30 -14.69 -17.89 6.00
C GLN A 30 -13.24 -17.56 6.33
N ALA A 31 -12.35 -18.48 6.00
CA ALA A 31 -10.93 -18.21 6.13
C ALA A 31 -10.67 -16.90 5.42
N LEU A 32 -10.05 -15.95 6.12
CA LEU A 32 -9.58 -14.71 5.51
C LEU A 32 -8.77 -15.07 4.25
N PRO A 33 -8.88 -14.28 3.17
CA PRO A 33 -8.13 -14.53 1.95
C PRO A 33 -6.62 -14.63 2.25
N PRO A 34 -5.85 -15.30 1.40
CA PRO A 34 -4.41 -15.41 1.60
C PRO A 34 -3.77 -14.02 1.71
N LEU A 35 -2.83 -13.88 2.62
CA LEU A 35 -2.05 -12.68 2.87
C LEU A 35 -1.39 -12.16 1.58
N ASN A 36 -1.37 -10.82 1.40
CA ASN A 36 -0.69 -10.11 0.32
C ASN A 36 -1.25 -10.39 -1.09
N LEU A 37 -2.54 -10.16 -1.31
CA LEU A 37 -3.10 -10.12 -2.66
C LEU A 37 -2.69 -8.86 -3.42
N PHE A 38 -2.44 -7.74 -2.74
CA PHE A 38 -1.97 -6.50 -3.34
C PHE A 38 -0.47 -6.30 -3.11
N GLU A 39 0.24 -5.98 -4.17
CA GLU A 39 1.65 -5.61 -4.18
C GLU A 39 1.76 -4.13 -4.60
N GLU A 40 2.45 -3.32 -3.80
CA GLU A 40 2.73 -1.93 -4.17
C GLU A 40 3.78 -1.91 -5.29
N THR A 41 3.40 -1.47 -6.48
CA THR A 41 4.23 -1.53 -7.69
C THR A 41 4.54 -0.18 -8.31
N THR A 42 4.22 0.93 -7.66
CA THR A 42 4.34 2.29 -8.20
C THR A 42 5.68 2.55 -8.89
N TYR A 43 6.77 2.23 -8.21
CA TYR A 43 8.12 2.48 -8.73
C TYR A 43 8.55 1.46 -9.77
N THR A 44 8.23 0.18 -9.57
CA THR A 44 8.55 -0.88 -10.53
C THR A 44 7.72 -0.74 -11.79
N ALA A 45 6.51 -0.21 -11.68
CA ALA A 45 5.66 0.14 -12.81
C ALA A 45 6.09 1.45 -13.51
N GLY A 46 7.03 2.23 -12.96
CA GLY A 46 7.54 3.45 -13.58
C GLY A 46 6.68 4.70 -13.34
N ILE A 47 5.77 4.68 -12.35
CA ILE A 47 4.95 5.84 -12.00
C ILE A 47 5.69 6.67 -10.97
N PHE A 48 6.23 7.81 -11.40
CA PHE A 48 6.97 8.73 -10.55
C PHE A 48 6.27 10.08 -10.54
N THR A 49 5.47 10.34 -9.52
CA THR A 49 4.81 11.63 -9.32
C THR A 49 4.93 12.05 -7.87
N ARG A 50 5.13 13.33 -7.64
CA ARG A 50 5.11 13.94 -6.30
C ARG A 50 4.13 15.10 -6.34
N HIS A 51 3.23 15.16 -5.38
CA HIS A 51 2.52 16.40 -5.07
C HIS A 51 3.42 17.28 -4.21
N GLU A 52 3.82 18.44 -4.69
CA GLU A 52 4.61 19.40 -3.90
C GLU A 52 3.71 20.36 -3.11
N GLY A 53 2.40 20.34 -3.32
CA GLY A 53 1.45 21.29 -2.76
C GLY A 53 0.85 20.95 -1.41
N ASN A 54 0.23 21.96 -0.78
CA ASN A 54 -0.50 21.84 0.48
C ASN A 54 -2.03 21.64 0.30
N GLU A 55 -2.48 21.41 -0.93
CA GLU A 55 -3.90 21.37 -1.26
C GLU A 55 -4.42 19.92 -1.31
N LYS A 56 -5.63 19.71 -0.78
CA LYS A 56 -6.26 18.38 -0.65
C LYS A 56 -6.93 17.95 -1.95
N LYS A 57 -6.14 17.65 -2.99
CA LYS A 57 -6.62 17.22 -4.30
C LYS A 57 -5.65 16.20 -4.88
N ALA A 58 -6.16 15.08 -5.32
CA ALA A 58 -5.42 14.05 -6.04
C ALA A 58 -6.40 13.30 -6.93
N GLY A 59 -6.43 13.66 -8.21
CA GLY A 59 -7.29 13.05 -9.20
C GLY A 59 -6.52 12.15 -10.15
N GLN A 60 -7.14 11.06 -10.56
CA GLN A 60 -6.59 10.10 -11.51
C GLN A 60 -7.70 9.56 -12.42
N ALA A 61 -7.34 9.17 -13.64
CA ALA A 61 -8.26 8.55 -14.56
C ALA A 61 -7.58 7.44 -15.36
N TRP A 62 -8.26 6.30 -15.45
CA TRP A 62 -7.92 5.21 -16.34
C TRP A 62 -8.62 5.36 -17.70
N GLY A 63 -7.93 5.06 -18.78
CA GLY A 63 -8.49 5.03 -20.12
C GLY A 63 -7.47 4.67 -21.19
N ASP A 64 -7.86 3.84 -22.14
CA ASP A 64 -7.07 3.48 -23.31
C ASP A 64 -7.15 4.62 -24.35
N TYR A 65 -6.23 5.61 -24.25
CA TYR A 65 -6.29 6.79 -25.11
C TYR A 65 -5.76 6.53 -26.53
N ASP A 66 -4.91 5.51 -26.73
CA ASP A 66 -4.33 5.19 -28.03
C ASP A 66 -4.91 3.91 -28.66
N ASN A 67 -5.97 3.35 -28.05
CA ASN A 67 -6.73 2.18 -28.52
C ASN A 67 -5.82 0.94 -28.72
N ASP A 68 -4.78 0.77 -27.90
CA ASP A 68 -3.87 -0.39 -27.97
C ASP A 68 -4.32 -1.58 -27.12
N GLY A 69 -5.40 -1.43 -26.35
CA GLY A 69 -6.01 -2.45 -25.50
C GLY A 69 -5.46 -2.51 -24.08
N TRP A 70 -4.63 -1.53 -23.69
CA TRP A 70 -4.10 -1.39 -22.35
C TRP A 70 -4.59 -0.11 -21.69
N GLN A 71 -4.93 -0.19 -20.40
CA GLN A 71 -5.40 0.99 -19.70
C GLN A 71 -4.22 1.91 -19.38
N ASP A 72 -4.28 3.14 -19.90
CA ASP A 72 -3.36 4.23 -19.62
C ASP A 72 -3.80 5.02 -18.39
N LEU A 73 -2.90 5.75 -17.77
CA LEU A 73 -3.18 6.46 -16.53
C LEU A 73 -2.89 7.96 -16.65
N TYR A 74 -3.91 8.78 -16.44
CA TYR A 74 -3.75 10.22 -16.27
C TYR A 74 -3.77 10.59 -14.80
N ILE A 75 -2.79 11.38 -14.37
CA ILE A 75 -2.61 11.81 -12.98
C ILE A 75 -2.60 13.34 -12.94
N THR A 76 -3.44 13.92 -12.07
CA THR A 76 -3.45 15.37 -11.84
C THR A 76 -2.41 15.79 -10.83
N ASP A 77 -1.94 17.04 -10.96
CA ASP A 77 -1.09 17.70 -9.98
C ASP A 77 -1.65 19.10 -9.69
N THR A 78 -1.77 19.46 -8.42
CA THR A 78 -2.33 20.75 -7.99
C THR A 78 -1.35 21.89 -8.17
N ASP A 79 -0.06 21.65 -7.95
CA ASP A 79 0.99 22.67 -7.97
C ASP A 79 2.00 22.45 -9.11
N GLY A 80 1.85 21.38 -9.87
CA GLY A 80 2.73 20.97 -10.95
C GLY A 80 2.02 20.61 -12.25
N PRO A 81 2.75 20.10 -13.23
CA PRO A 81 2.15 19.61 -14.47
C PRO A 81 1.51 18.25 -14.29
N ASN A 82 0.27 18.08 -14.72
CA ASN A 82 -0.37 16.77 -14.84
C ASN A 82 0.44 15.85 -15.75
N THR A 83 0.32 14.55 -15.55
CA THR A 83 1.07 13.56 -16.33
C THR A 83 0.15 12.50 -16.90
N LEU A 84 0.29 12.26 -18.20
CA LEU A 84 -0.31 11.10 -18.88
C LEU A 84 0.78 10.03 -19.01
N PHE A 85 0.53 8.86 -18.42
CA PHE A 85 1.35 7.68 -18.52
C PHE A 85 0.73 6.72 -19.53
N ARG A 86 1.55 6.23 -20.47
CA ARG A 86 1.20 5.17 -21.38
C ARG A 86 1.56 3.82 -20.79
N ASN A 87 0.64 2.88 -20.82
CA ASN A 87 0.89 1.49 -20.46
C ASN A 87 1.73 0.80 -21.54
N ASN A 88 2.80 0.13 -21.16
CA ASN A 88 3.69 -0.55 -22.10
C ASN A 88 3.28 -2.00 -22.40
N GLY A 89 2.21 -2.51 -21.78
CA GLY A 89 1.72 -3.86 -21.91
C GLY A 89 2.59 -4.95 -21.27
N ASP A 90 3.51 -4.56 -20.41
CA ASP A 90 4.42 -5.47 -19.68
C ASP A 90 4.39 -5.26 -18.16
N GLY A 91 3.34 -4.59 -17.67
CA GLY A 91 3.17 -4.22 -16.27
C GLY A 91 3.89 -2.92 -15.89
N THR A 92 4.48 -2.20 -16.87
CA THR A 92 5.15 -0.92 -16.65
C THR A 92 4.50 0.20 -17.44
N PHE A 93 4.75 1.43 -17.00
CA PHE A 93 4.29 2.65 -17.66
C PHE A 93 5.48 3.51 -18.10
N SER A 94 5.26 4.27 -19.15
CA SER A 94 6.16 5.33 -19.60
C SER A 94 5.39 6.63 -19.75
N ARG A 95 6.05 7.76 -19.53
CA ARG A 95 5.43 9.06 -19.77
C ARG A 95 5.01 9.12 -21.25
N SER A 96 3.72 9.36 -21.52
CA SER A 96 3.18 9.40 -22.89
C SER A 96 3.88 10.48 -23.72
N PRO A 97 4.16 10.22 -25.02
CA PRO A 97 4.69 11.23 -25.94
C PRO A 97 3.81 12.48 -26.07
N VAL A 98 2.51 12.35 -25.79
CA VAL A 98 1.53 13.45 -25.87
C VAL A 98 1.23 14.08 -24.51
N SER A 99 1.88 13.62 -23.42
CA SER A 99 1.66 14.10 -22.07
C SER A 99 1.84 15.62 -21.91
N ASP A 100 2.79 16.25 -22.63
CA ASP A 100 3.00 17.70 -22.58
C ASP A 100 1.80 18.51 -23.11
N GLN A 101 0.93 17.91 -23.94
CA GLN A 101 -0.24 18.57 -24.50
C GLN A 101 -1.37 18.71 -23.48
N VAL A 102 -1.41 17.83 -22.47
CA VAL A 102 -2.44 17.74 -21.45
C VAL A 102 -1.91 18.08 -20.04
N ALA A 103 -0.69 18.57 -19.94
CA ALA A 103 0.02 18.77 -18.68
C ALA A 103 -0.53 19.90 -17.78
N LEU A 104 -1.18 20.92 -18.35
CA LEU A 104 -1.83 22.03 -17.62
C LEU A 104 -0.99 22.68 -16.48
N PRO A 105 0.27 23.05 -16.67
CA PRO A 105 1.20 23.44 -15.59
C PRO A 105 0.85 24.76 -14.86
N LYS A 106 -0.28 25.38 -15.18
CA LYS A 106 -0.76 26.63 -14.57
C LYS A 106 -2.18 26.51 -14.00
N HIS A 107 -2.71 25.30 -13.95
CA HIS A 107 -4.03 25.02 -13.44
C HIS A 107 -3.90 24.21 -12.15
N GLU A 108 -4.78 24.44 -11.23
CA GLU A 108 -4.89 23.64 -10.01
C GLU A 108 -5.86 22.47 -10.29
N SER A 109 -5.35 21.39 -10.87
CA SER A 109 -6.16 20.26 -11.30
C SER A 109 -6.53 19.36 -10.12
N GLY A 110 -7.82 19.02 -9.99
CA GLY A 110 -8.35 18.22 -8.89
C GLY A 110 -9.00 16.91 -9.31
N GLY A 111 -9.44 16.79 -10.57
CA GLY A 111 -10.08 15.58 -11.09
C GLY A 111 -9.88 15.40 -12.60
N ALA A 112 -10.11 14.19 -13.08
CA ALA A 112 -10.06 13.89 -14.51
C ALA A 112 -10.97 12.72 -14.88
N ASN A 113 -11.47 12.73 -16.14
CA ASN A 113 -12.22 11.63 -16.73
C ASN A 113 -11.78 11.42 -18.18
N PHE A 114 -11.57 10.16 -18.57
CA PHE A 114 -11.58 9.78 -19.97
C PHE A 114 -13.02 9.52 -20.45
N VAL A 115 -13.38 10.08 -21.58
CA VAL A 115 -14.74 10.05 -22.13
C VAL A 115 -14.70 10.19 -23.67
N ASP A 116 -15.54 9.51 -24.39
CA ASP A 116 -15.74 9.73 -25.83
C ASP A 116 -16.94 10.66 -26.02
N PHE A 117 -16.70 11.99 -25.86
CA PHE A 117 -17.81 12.98 -25.85
C PHE A 117 -18.38 13.25 -27.26
N ASP A 118 -17.63 12.96 -28.32
CA ASP A 118 -18.08 13.20 -29.69
C ASP A 118 -18.33 11.91 -30.52
N ASN A 119 -18.38 10.75 -29.83
CA ASN A 119 -18.69 9.43 -30.35
C ASN A 119 -17.78 8.99 -31.52
N ASP A 120 -16.54 9.49 -31.59
CA ASP A 120 -15.59 9.16 -32.65
C ASP A 120 -14.77 7.89 -32.40
N GLY A 121 -14.89 7.31 -31.21
CA GLY A 121 -14.24 6.06 -30.78
C GLY A 121 -12.86 6.24 -30.18
N TRP A 122 -12.45 7.48 -29.87
CA TRP A 122 -11.23 7.80 -29.14
C TRP A 122 -11.58 8.42 -27.80
N LYS A 123 -10.84 8.03 -26.76
CA LYS A 123 -11.04 8.59 -25.43
C LYS A 123 -10.51 10.02 -25.37
N ASP A 124 -11.40 10.97 -25.21
CA ASP A 124 -11.11 12.36 -24.91
C ASP A 124 -10.80 12.53 -23.41
N LEU A 125 -10.30 13.68 -23.00
CA LEU A 125 -9.92 13.93 -21.61
C LEU A 125 -10.55 15.21 -21.09
N TYR A 126 -11.37 15.10 -20.03
CA TYR A 126 -11.89 16.25 -19.30
C TYR A 126 -11.16 16.41 -17.97
N VAL A 127 -10.55 17.58 -17.74
CA VAL A 127 -9.80 17.89 -16.53
C VAL A 127 -10.53 18.96 -15.74
N VAL A 128 -10.88 18.63 -14.51
CA VAL A 128 -11.58 19.51 -13.57
C VAL A 128 -10.56 20.28 -12.74
N ASN A 129 -10.73 21.59 -12.68
CA ASN A 129 -9.77 22.52 -12.08
C ASN A 129 -10.44 23.44 -11.05
N TRP A 130 -9.67 23.96 -10.12
CA TRP A 130 -10.02 25.17 -9.44
C TRP A 130 -9.80 26.35 -10.40
N GLY A 131 -10.89 26.79 -11.03
CA GLY A 131 -10.90 27.69 -12.15
C GLY A 131 -11.36 27.00 -13.43
N GLU A 132 -10.95 27.46 -14.60
CA GLU A 132 -11.45 26.95 -15.87
C GLU A 132 -11.15 25.45 -16.05
N ASN A 133 -12.20 24.64 -16.18
CA ASN A 133 -12.10 23.23 -16.56
C ASN A 133 -11.70 23.09 -18.04
N ILE A 134 -10.99 22.04 -18.38
CA ILE A 134 -10.41 21.88 -19.71
C ILE A 134 -10.90 20.57 -20.37
N LEU A 135 -11.47 20.68 -21.57
CA LEU A 135 -11.79 19.55 -22.43
C LEU A 135 -10.76 19.44 -23.55
N PHE A 136 -10.11 18.30 -23.60
CA PHE A 136 -9.18 17.93 -24.66
C PHE A 136 -9.82 16.88 -25.55
N ARG A 137 -9.92 17.18 -26.83
CA ARG A 137 -10.30 16.21 -27.85
C ARG A 137 -9.08 15.38 -28.27
N ASN A 138 -9.23 14.07 -28.27
CA ASN A 138 -8.23 13.14 -28.75
C ASN A 138 -8.32 12.98 -30.28
N ILE A 139 -7.21 13.13 -30.96
CA ILE A 139 -7.16 12.97 -32.42
C ILE A 139 -6.38 11.69 -32.75
N ASN A 140 -7.09 10.59 -32.88
CA ASN A 140 -6.61 9.26 -33.29
C ASN A 140 -5.47 8.70 -32.39
N GLY A 141 -5.44 9.04 -31.11
CA GLY A 141 -4.36 8.62 -30.17
C GLY A 141 -3.02 9.34 -30.38
N GLU A 142 -2.91 10.19 -31.42
CA GLU A 142 -1.65 10.83 -31.81
C GLU A 142 -1.45 12.22 -31.17
N ARG A 143 -2.54 12.92 -30.81
CA ARG A 143 -2.48 14.24 -30.18
C ARG A 143 -3.79 14.62 -29.51
N PHE A 144 -3.71 15.54 -28.55
CA PHE A 144 -4.84 16.18 -27.90
C PHE A 144 -4.99 17.64 -28.36
N GLU A 145 -6.23 18.08 -28.64
CA GLU A 145 -6.57 19.46 -28.94
C GLU A 145 -7.47 20.04 -27.84
N ASN A 146 -7.07 21.19 -27.25
CA ASN A 146 -7.95 21.88 -26.32
C ASN A 146 -9.15 22.48 -27.04
N VAL A 147 -10.33 21.93 -26.82
CA VAL A 147 -11.59 22.36 -27.44
C VAL A 147 -12.51 23.07 -26.46
N THR A 148 -12.08 23.36 -25.24
CA THR A 148 -12.88 23.93 -24.13
C THR A 148 -13.71 25.13 -24.55
N GLN A 149 -13.11 26.10 -25.19
CA GLN A 149 -13.78 27.34 -25.61
C GLN A 149 -14.80 27.08 -26.73
N PHE A 150 -14.52 26.16 -27.64
CA PHE A 150 -15.43 25.77 -28.69
C PHE A 150 -16.60 24.96 -28.12
N ALA A 151 -16.33 24.04 -27.26
CA ALA A 151 -17.33 23.17 -26.60
C ALA A 151 -18.22 23.96 -25.60
N GLY A 152 -17.69 25.02 -25.02
CA GLY A 152 -18.45 25.84 -24.05
C GLY A 152 -18.56 25.25 -22.67
N VAL A 153 -17.63 24.35 -22.27
CA VAL A 153 -17.64 23.63 -20.98
C VAL A 153 -16.56 24.10 -19.99
N GLY A 154 -15.91 25.22 -20.26
CA GLY A 154 -14.91 25.84 -19.38
C GLY A 154 -15.56 26.54 -18.20
N ASN A 155 -16.04 25.79 -17.21
CA ASN A 155 -16.57 26.37 -15.97
C ASN A 155 -15.44 27.07 -15.20
N PRO A 156 -15.59 28.37 -14.80
CA PRO A 156 -14.53 29.09 -14.10
C PRO A 156 -14.56 28.92 -12.57
N ASP A 157 -15.47 28.14 -12.03
CA ASP A 157 -15.67 27.92 -10.60
C ASP A 157 -14.68 26.86 -10.05
N ASN A 158 -14.70 26.59 -8.75
CA ASN A 158 -13.81 25.64 -8.13
C ASN A 158 -14.36 24.21 -8.27
N GLY A 159 -14.16 23.60 -9.42
CA GLY A 159 -14.56 22.24 -9.70
C GLY A 159 -13.74 21.21 -8.91
N LEU A 160 -14.40 20.14 -8.46
CA LEU A 160 -13.74 18.98 -7.82
C LEU A 160 -13.92 17.71 -8.64
N THR A 161 -15.13 17.45 -9.12
CA THR A 161 -15.45 16.25 -9.91
C THR A 161 -16.34 16.58 -11.10
N ALA A 162 -16.29 15.71 -12.10
CA ALA A 162 -17.25 15.68 -13.19
C ALA A 162 -17.78 14.27 -13.36
N SER A 163 -19.07 14.14 -13.68
CA SER A 163 -19.74 12.88 -13.99
C SER A 163 -20.43 12.97 -15.32
N TRP A 164 -20.32 11.93 -16.12
CA TRP A 164 -20.81 11.88 -17.49
C TRP A 164 -21.92 10.84 -17.62
N ALA A 165 -23.03 11.22 -18.24
CA ALA A 165 -24.14 10.34 -18.58
C ALA A 165 -24.97 10.94 -19.73
N ASP A 166 -25.72 10.11 -20.40
CA ASP A 166 -26.71 10.52 -21.39
C ASP A 166 -28.06 10.63 -20.66
N TYR A 167 -28.31 11.77 -19.97
CA TYR A 167 -29.47 11.88 -19.09
C TYR A 167 -30.79 12.04 -19.87
N ASP A 168 -30.75 12.45 -21.14
CA ASP A 168 -31.93 12.61 -21.98
C ASP A 168 -32.07 11.55 -23.08
N ASN A 169 -31.25 10.49 -22.99
CA ASN A 169 -31.25 9.30 -23.86
C ASN A 169 -31.19 9.67 -25.36
N ASP A 170 -30.43 10.73 -25.70
CA ASP A 170 -30.27 11.17 -27.09
C ASP A 170 -29.06 10.55 -27.80
N GLY A 171 -28.27 9.72 -27.09
CA GLY A 171 -27.08 9.02 -27.60
C GLY A 171 -25.78 9.81 -27.46
N TRP A 172 -25.78 10.93 -26.75
CA TRP A 172 -24.62 11.78 -26.51
C TRP A 172 -24.41 12.00 -25.02
N LEU A 173 -23.15 11.93 -24.60
CA LEU A 173 -22.84 12.10 -23.19
C LEU A 173 -22.91 13.57 -22.75
N ASP A 174 -23.68 13.81 -21.71
CA ASP A 174 -23.80 15.07 -20.97
C ASP A 174 -22.85 15.08 -19.76
N VAL A 175 -22.65 16.24 -19.15
CA VAL A 175 -21.73 16.33 -17.99
C VAL A 175 -22.29 17.18 -16.87
N TYR A 176 -22.22 16.62 -15.66
CA TYR A 176 -22.44 17.35 -14.41
C TYR A 176 -21.08 17.67 -13.77
N VAL A 177 -20.86 18.94 -13.39
CA VAL A 177 -19.65 19.42 -12.72
C VAL A 177 -20.03 19.88 -11.31
N ALA A 178 -19.50 19.19 -10.30
CA ALA A 178 -19.64 19.57 -8.91
C ALA A 178 -18.60 20.62 -8.52
N ASN A 179 -19.04 21.74 -7.95
CA ASN A 179 -18.21 22.88 -7.54
C ASN A 179 -18.32 23.10 -6.04
N TRP A 180 -17.19 23.08 -5.35
CA TRP A 180 -17.19 23.12 -3.90
C TRP A 180 -17.41 24.53 -3.32
N SER A 181 -16.46 25.42 -3.43
CA SER A 181 -16.47 26.67 -2.68
C SER A 181 -15.84 27.80 -3.48
N CYS A 182 -16.44 28.99 -3.39
CA CYS A 182 -15.88 30.21 -3.98
C CYS A 182 -14.60 30.73 -3.29
N TYR A 183 -14.14 30.10 -2.21
CA TYR A 183 -12.88 30.48 -1.56
C TYR A 183 -11.66 30.14 -2.46
N PRO A 184 -10.63 31.00 -2.59
CA PRO A 184 -10.48 32.30 -1.91
C PRO A 184 -11.13 33.50 -2.63
N ARG A 185 -11.77 33.31 -3.78
CA ARG A 185 -12.35 34.38 -4.62
C ARG A 185 -13.37 35.25 -3.86
N CYS A 186 -14.18 34.66 -3.01
CA CYS A 186 -15.22 35.35 -2.21
C CYS A 186 -14.73 35.84 -0.82
N GLY A 187 -13.45 35.66 -0.49
CA GLY A 187 -12.88 36.00 0.80
C GLY A 187 -13.30 35.05 1.92
N ARG A 188 -13.38 35.55 3.18
CA ARG A 188 -13.61 34.69 4.36
C ARG A 188 -15.05 34.23 4.56
N GLN A 189 -16.00 34.76 3.81
CA GLN A 189 -17.39 34.28 3.82
C GLN A 189 -17.52 33.30 2.64
N ALA A 190 -17.02 32.08 2.81
CA ALA A 190 -17.18 31.03 1.84
C ALA A 190 -18.69 30.74 1.63
N THR A 191 -19.11 30.74 0.38
CA THR A 191 -20.40 30.21 -0.06
C THR A 191 -20.08 29.08 -1.04
N GLY A 192 -21.02 28.14 -1.22
CA GLY A 192 -20.89 27.14 -2.27
C GLY A 192 -20.83 27.83 -3.64
N ASP A 193 -20.05 27.30 -4.54
CA ASP A 193 -20.08 27.65 -5.95
C ASP A 193 -21.32 27.02 -6.62
N LEU A 194 -21.62 27.39 -7.83
CA LEU A 194 -22.75 26.86 -8.58
C LEU A 194 -22.33 25.60 -9.33
N ASP A 195 -22.94 24.49 -9.00
CA ASP A 195 -22.78 23.27 -9.80
C ASP A 195 -23.38 23.48 -11.18
N VAL A 196 -22.89 22.77 -12.19
CA VAL A 196 -23.30 22.98 -13.57
C VAL A 196 -23.65 21.67 -14.27
N LEU A 197 -24.83 21.62 -14.88
CA LEU A 197 -25.22 20.57 -15.80
C LEU A 197 -25.13 21.11 -17.24
N TYR A 198 -24.33 20.46 -18.07
CA TYR A 198 -24.18 20.74 -19.48
C TYR A 198 -24.79 19.62 -20.30
N ARG A 199 -25.66 19.99 -21.27
CA ARG A 199 -26.20 19.11 -22.29
C ARG A 199 -25.35 19.15 -23.55
N ASN A 200 -24.99 17.99 -24.10
CA ASN A 200 -24.32 17.83 -25.37
C ASN A 200 -25.29 18.16 -26.54
N ASN A 201 -24.83 18.95 -27.48
CA ASN A 201 -25.64 19.34 -28.65
C ASN A 201 -25.39 18.45 -29.88
N SER A 202 -24.63 17.38 -29.78
CA SER A 202 -24.23 16.46 -30.85
C SER A 202 -23.37 17.07 -31.98
N ASP A 203 -22.90 18.30 -31.82
CA ASP A 203 -22.04 19.01 -32.76
C ASP A 203 -20.67 19.40 -32.19
N GLY A 204 -20.31 18.79 -31.05
CA GLY A 204 -19.10 19.08 -30.30
C GLY A 204 -19.22 20.27 -29.38
N THR A 205 -20.42 20.86 -29.22
CA THR A 205 -20.71 21.95 -28.28
C THR A 205 -21.68 21.51 -27.19
N PHE A 206 -21.70 22.26 -26.08
CA PHE A 206 -22.61 21.98 -24.97
C PHE A 206 -23.45 23.21 -24.62
N THR A 207 -24.65 22.95 -24.07
CA THR A 207 -25.54 23.99 -23.54
C THR A 207 -25.66 23.84 -22.03
N ASN A 208 -25.45 24.92 -21.28
CA ASN A 208 -25.69 24.93 -19.82
C ASN A 208 -27.19 24.86 -19.56
N VAL A 209 -27.64 23.76 -18.96
CA VAL A 209 -29.03 23.47 -18.63
C VAL A 209 -29.29 23.36 -17.12
N THR A 210 -28.38 23.86 -16.30
CA THR A 210 -28.46 23.83 -14.81
C THR A 210 -29.78 24.31 -14.26
N HIS A 211 -30.49 25.19 -14.98
CA HIS A 211 -31.78 25.70 -14.56
C HIS A 211 -32.84 24.60 -14.42
N LEU A 212 -32.68 23.43 -15.03
CA LEU A 212 -33.55 22.26 -14.89
C LEU A 212 -33.57 21.72 -13.46
N LEU A 213 -32.47 21.86 -12.71
CA LEU A 213 -32.28 21.35 -11.35
C LEU A 213 -32.73 22.31 -10.26
N GLY A 214 -33.20 23.50 -10.61
CA GLY A 214 -33.68 24.48 -9.65
C GLY A 214 -32.61 25.17 -8.80
N SER A 215 -32.91 25.48 -7.54
CA SER A 215 -32.06 26.34 -6.71
C SER A 215 -31.08 25.58 -5.81
N LYS A 216 -31.22 24.26 -5.68
CA LYS A 216 -30.35 23.45 -4.78
C LYS A 216 -28.97 23.12 -5.34
N VAL A 217 -28.69 23.47 -6.59
CA VAL A 217 -27.37 23.41 -7.22
C VAL A 217 -26.35 24.39 -6.65
N ARG A 218 -26.68 25.16 -5.63
CA ARG A 218 -25.78 26.08 -4.93
C ARG A 218 -25.48 25.54 -3.55
N GLY A 219 -24.91 24.39 -3.49
CA GLY A 219 -24.37 23.74 -2.31
C GLY A 219 -22.86 23.99 -2.16
N ALA A 220 -22.16 23.04 -1.63
CA ALA A 220 -20.72 22.89 -1.71
C ALA A 220 -20.46 21.49 -2.26
N GLY A 221 -20.75 21.33 -3.54
CA GLY A 221 -20.72 20.04 -4.23
C GLY A 221 -19.32 19.44 -4.26
N PHE A 222 -19.16 18.22 -3.75
CA PHE A 222 -17.92 17.46 -3.85
C PHE A 222 -17.95 16.49 -5.00
N VAL A 223 -18.95 15.65 -5.03
CA VAL A 223 -19.14 14.59 -6.03
C VAL A 223 -20.61 14.53 -6.41
N ALA A 224 -20.90 14.38 -7.69
CA ALA A 224 -22.20 13.94 -8.16
C ALA A 224 -22.06 12.60 -8.90
N GLY A 225 -23.06 11.73 -8.77
CA GLY A 225 -23.18 10.50 -9.53
C GLY A 225 -24.49 10.48 -10.31
N PHE A 226 -24.44 9.95 -11.52
CA PHE A 226 -25.62 9.55 -12.24
C PHE A 226 -25.96 8.10 -11.88
N ILE A 227 -27.23 7.82 -11.55
CA ILE A 227 -27.68 6.53 -11.03
C ILE A 227 -29.17 6.35 -11.36
N ASP A 228 -29.58 5.20 -11.84
CA ASP A 228 -30.98 4.82 -12.04
C ASP A 228 -31.52 4.25 -10.72
N ILE A 229 -32.13 5.10 -9.87
CA ILE A 229 -32.53 4.73 -8.48
C ILE A 229 -33.84 3.95 -8.41
N ASP A 230 -34.72 4.08 -9.41
CA ASP A 230 -36.03 3.46 -9.40
C ASP A 230 -36.23 2.46 -10.56
N ASN A 231 -35.16 2.11 -11.24
CA ASN A 231 -35.09 1.10 -12.29
C ASN A 231 -35.99 1.42 -13.52
N ASP A 232 -36.24 2.69 -13.80
CA ASP A 232 -37.07 3.12 -14.94
C ASP A 232 -36.25 3.31 -16.24
N GLY A 233 -34.90 3.32 -16.14
CA GLY A 233 -33.95 3.41 -17.25
C GLY A 233 -33.43 4.83 -17.49
N ASP A 234 -33.95 5.84 -16.79
CA ASP A 234 -33.46 7.21 -16.84
C ASP A 234 -32.41 7.45 -15.76
N GLN A 235 -31.37 8.25 -16.07
CA GLN A 235 -30.29 8.52 -15.10
C GLN A 235 -30.64 9.67 -14.18
N ASP A 236 -30.80 9.38 -12.89
CA ASP A 236 -31.02 10.35 -11.81
C ASP A 236 -29.70 10.97 -11.35
N ILE A 237 -29.76 12.07 -10.60
CA ILE A 237 -28.55 12.76 -10.12
C ILE A 237 -28.52 12.79 -8.58
N TYR A 238 -27.48 12.21 -7.99
CA TYR A 238 -27.20 12.34 -6.56
C TYR A 238 -25.94 13.17 -6.32
N LEU A 239 -26.11 14.29 -5.59
CA LEU A 239 -25.04 15.23 -5.25
C LEU A 239 -24.67 15.12 -3.77
N ILE A 240 -23.40 14.88 -3.51
CA ILE A 240 -22.78 14.92 -2.18
C ILE A 240 -22.32 16.34 -1.89
N ASN A 241 -22.80 16.94 -0.80
CA ASN A 241 -22.45 18.29 -0.35
C ASN A 241 -21.61 18.27 0.93
N ASP A 242 -20.71 19.25 1.05
CA ASP A 242 -19.96 19.54 2.27
C ASP A 242 -20.73 20.54 3.15
N GLU A 243 -21.40 20.05 4.19
CA GLU A 243 -22.18 20.87 5.14
C GLU A 243 -21.31 21.89 5.91
N PHE A 244 -19.98 21.72 5.92
CA PHE A 244 -19.06 22.70 6.51
C PHE A 244 -19.18 24.09 5.86
N ILE A 245 -19.55 24.14 4.58
CA ILE A 245 -19.72 25.40 3.84
C ILE A 245 -21.16 25.89 3.90
N LEU A 246 -22.13 25.03 3.64
CA LEU A 246 -23.54 25.36 3.61
C LEU A 246 -24.41 24.20 4.13
N ASP A 247 -25.34 24.51 5.05
CA ASP A 247 -26.30 23.56 5.65
C ASP A 247 -27.44 23.24 4.65
N ILE A 248 -27.14 22.53 3.56
CA ILE A 248 -28.10 22.10 2.54
C ILE A 248 -28.37 20.59 2.61
N GLY A 249 -27.37 19.78 3.00
CA GLY A 249 -27.39 18.33 2.91
C GLY A 249 -27.16 17.83 1.48
N ASN A 250 -27.12 16.51 1.31
CA ASN A 250 -27.03 15.88 0.01
C ASN A 250 -28.32 16.06 -0.78
N VAL A 251 -28.24 16.07 -2.10
CA VAL A 251 -29.39 16.34 -2.97
C VAL A 251 -29.59 15.25 -4.00
N LEU A 252 -30.81 14.74 -4.11
CA LEU A 252 -31.25 13.76 -5.09
C LEU A 252 -32.29 14.39 -6.01
N TRP A 253 -32.02 14.41 -7.29
CA TRP A 253 -32.94 14.76 -8.36
C TRP A 253 -33.32 13.51 -9.14
N ARG A 254 -34.60 13.14 -9.11
CA ARG A 254 -35.13 12.10 -9.98
C ARG A 254 -35.37 12.69 -11.38
N ASN A 255 -34.92 11.94 -12.38
CA ASN A 255 -35.17 12.25 -13.78
C ASN A 255 -36.59 11.78 -14.17
N ASP A 256 -37.45 12.71 -14.47
CA ASP A 256 -38.85 12.40 -14.86
C ASP A 256 -39.05 12.43 -16.39
N GLY A 257 -37.96 12.46 -17.14
CA GLY A 257 -37.96 12.42 -18.59
C GLY A 257 -38.42 13.71 -19.29
N SER A 258 -38.88 13.59 -20.52
CA SER A 258 -39.32 14.73 -21.34
C SER A 258 -40.69 15.26 -20.94
N GLY A 259 -40.90 16.61 -20.81
CA GLY A 259 -42.20 17.16 -20.50
C GLY A 259 -42.24 18.60 -20.04
N CYS A 260 -41.34 19.12 -19.29
CA CYS A 260 -41.33 20.42 -18.64
C CYS A 260 -40.85 21.59 -19.53
N ALA A 261 -41.34 21.72 -20.72
CA ALA A 261 -40.80 22.65 -21.73
C ALA A 261 -39.32 22.36 -22.11
N GLY A 262 -38.93 21.09 -22.04
CA GLY A 262 -37.66 20.53 -22.29
C GLY A 262 -37.55 19.18 -21.58
N TRP A 263 -36.80 19.13 -20.51
CA TRP A 263 -36.57 17.93 -19.68
C TRP A 263 -36.92 18.21 -18.23
N CYS A 264 -37.35 17.20 -17.46
CA CYS A 264 -37.85 17.34 -16.10
C CYS A 264 -36.96 16.64 -15.09
N PHE A 265 -36.59 17.36 -14.02
CA PHE A 265 -35.99 16.79 -12.82
C PHE A 265 -36.81 17.19 -11.60
N THR A 266 -37.11 16.24 -10.74
CA THR A 266 -37.81 16.50 -9.45
C THR A 266 -36.87 16.25 -8.28
N GLU A 267 -36.67 17.24 -7.44
CA GLU A 267 -35.89 17.08 -6.20
C GLU A 267 -36.68 16.29 -5.17
N ILE A 268 -36.16 15.10 -4.81
CA ILE A 268 -36.84 14.12 -3.93
C ILE A 268 -36.01 13.74 -2.71
N SER A 269 -34.92 14.45 -2.39
CA SER A 269 -33.95 14.06 -1.35
C SER A 269 -34.58 13.71 -0.01
N ALA A 270 -35.59 14.52 0.43
CA ALA A 270 -36.25 14.29 1.71
C ALA A 270 -37.27 13.15 1.63
N GLU A 271 -37.94 12.96 0.48
CA GLU A 271 -38.91 11.91 0.25
C GLU A 271 -38.24 10.57 0.12
N ALA A 272 -37.08 10.55 -0.53
CA ALA A 272 -36.23 9.37 -0.72
C ALA A 272 -35.39 8.98 0.52
N ASN A 273 -35.44 9.76 1.60
CA ASN A 273 -34.58 9.63 2.78
C ASN A 273 -33.06 9.71 2.42
N ALA A 274 -32.71 10.47 1.37
CA ALA A 274 -31.38 10.64 0.81
C ALA A 274 -30.75 12.02 1.15
N ASN A 275 -31.38 12.86 1.98
CA ASN A 275 -30.89 14.16 2.38
C ASN A 275 -30.05 14.08 3.66
N GLN A 276 -28.91 13.39 3.60
CA GLN A 276 -27.97 13.34 4.73
C GLN A 276 -27.25 14.67 4.87
N ARG A 277 -27.16 15.13 6.12
CA ARG A 277 -26.47 16.36 6.51
C ARG A 277 -25.11 16.00 7.08
N VAL A 278 -24.13 15.97 6.23
CA VAL A 278 -22.77 15.52 6.54
C VAL A 278 -21.73 16.38 5.80
N MET A 279 -20.49 16.33 6.23
CA MET A 279 -19.39 16.89 5.46
C MET A 279 -18.98 15.84 4.39
N GLY A 280 -19.83 15.67 3.39
CA GLY A 280 -19.70 14.62 2.39
C GLY A 280 -18.59 14.89 1.39
N MET A 281 -17.87 13.83 0.92
CA MET A 281 -16.68 13.99 0.08
C MET A 281 -16.58 13.01 -1.10
N GLY A 282 -16.84 11.73 -0.93
CA GLY A 282 -16.76 10.71 -1.98
C GLY A 282 -18.05 9.93 -2.11
N LEU A 283 -18.33 9.38 -3.29
CA LEU A 283 -19.49 8.57 -3.61
C LEU A 283 -19.06 7.30 -4.34
N ALA A 284 -19.63 6.17 -4.00
CA ALA A 284 -19.56 4.93 -4.76
C ALA A 284 -20.95 4.28 -4.80
N THR A 285 -21.28 3.61 -5.89
CA THR A 285 -22.58 2.97 -6.11
C THR A 285 -22.41 1.53 -6.55
N SER A 286 -23.24 0.62 -6.04
CA SER A 286 -23.21 -0.79 -6.37
C SER A 286 -24.47 -1.49 -5.89
N ASP A 287 -24.84 -2.60 -6.49
CA ASP A 287 -25.77 -3.61 -5.96
C ASP A 287 -24.98 -4.52 -4.99
N TYR A 288 -24.70 -4.00 -3.75
CA TYR A 288 -23.77 -4.68 -2.84
C TYR A 288 -24.36 -5.91 -2.18
N ASP A 289 -25.70 -6.01 -2.07
CA ASP A 289 -26.39 -7.14 -1.44
C ASP A 289 -27.12 -8.05 -2.46
N ARG A 290 -26.98 -7.75 -3.75
CA ARG A 290 -27.52 -8.51 -4.87
C ARG A 290 -29.05 -8.64 -4.88
N ASP A 291 -29.74 -7.62 -4.41
CA ASP A 291 -31.19 -7.56 -4.51
C ASP A 291 -31.68 -7.01 -5.86
N GLY A 292 -30.76 -6.50 -6.67
CA GLY A 292 -30.98 -6.00 -8.01
C GLY A 292 -31.17 -4.48 -8.09
N ASP A 293 -31.09 -3.78 -6.96
CA ASP A 293 -31.20 -2.35 -6.86
C ASP A 293 -29.84 -1.71 -6.55
N PHE A 294 -29.58 -0.51 -7.05
CA PHE A 294 -28.27 0.11 -6.82
C PHE A 294 -28.26 0.96 -5.55
N ASP A 295 -27.32 0.65 -4.68
CA ASP A 295 -27.09 1.28 -3.40
C ASP A 295 -26.04 2.38 -3.50
N MET A 296 -26.00 3.26 -2.49
CA MET A 296 -25.06 4.36 -2.42
C MET A 296 -24.21 4.30 -1.16
N PHE A 297 -22.90 4.37 -1.32
CA PHE A 297 -21.99 4.58 -0.21
C PHE A 297 -21.29 5.92 -0.38
N PHE A 298 -21.20 6.70 0.70
CA PHE A 298 -20.41 7.93 0.66
C PHE A 298 -19.58 8.15 1.92
N THR A 299 -18.46 8.82 1.70
CA THR A 299 -17.50 9.19 2.72
C THR A 299 -17.78 10.59 3.25
N ASN A 300 -17.35 10.86 4.46
CA ASN A 300 -17.44 12.19 5.04
C ASN A 300 -16.37 12.44 6.12
N ALA A 301 -16.36 13.63 6.71
CA ALA A 301 -15.62 13.91 7.94
C ALA A 301 -16.47 13.45 9.14
N GLY A 302 -16.38 12.17 9.48
CA GLY A 302 -17.18 11.51 10.51
C GLY A 302 -17.49 10.05 10.12
N PRO A 303 -18.60 9.49 10.64
CA PRO A 303 -19.02 8.13 10.28
C PRO A 303 -19.26 7.97 8.78
N LEU A 304 -18.82 6.87 8.20
CA LEU A 304 -19.12 6.50 6.82
C LEU A 304 -20.63 6.18 6.69
N THR A 305 -21.23 6.39 5.52
CA THR A 305 -22.66 6.18 5.32
C THR A 305 -22.94 5.25 4.14
N LEU A 306 -23.70 4.19 4.38
CA LEU A 306 -24.23 3.28 3.37
C LEU A 306 -25.75 3.46 3.31
N LEU A 307 -26.29 3.79 2.16
CA LEU A 307 -27.70 3.90 1.87
C LEU A 307 -28.14 2.73 1.00
N GLN A 308 -28.92 1.83 1.58
CA GLN A 308 -29.53 0.71 0.87
C GLN A 308 -30.80 1.18 0.19
N ASN A 309 -30.94 0.91 -1.11
CA ASN A 309 -32.13 1.18 -1.92
C ASN A 309 -33.18 0.08 -1.71
N ASP A 310 -34.45 0.42 -1.80
CA ASP A 310 -35.55 -0.56 -1.77
C ASP A 310 -36.16 -0.82 -3.16
N GLY A 311 -35.48 -0.37 -4.23
CA GLY A 311 -35.89 -0.50 -5.62
C GLY A 311 -36.99 0.47 -6.08
N SER A 312 -37.41 1.37 -5.19
CA SER A 312 -38.36 2.45 -5.50
C SER A 312 -37.74 3.85 -5.41
N GLY A 313 -36.40 3.92 -5.26
CA GLY A 313 -35.69 5.16 -5.00
C GLY A 313 -35.83 5.66 -3.56
N THR A 314 -36.20 4.80 -2.60
CA THR A 314 -36.24 5.11 -1.17
C THR A 314 -35.11 4.41 -0.43
N PHE A 315 -34.36 5.14 0.39
CA PHE A 315 -33.15 4.65 1.01
C PHE A 315 -33.27 4.41 2.51
N THR A 316 -32.51 3.44 3.02
CA THR A 316 -32.35 3.14 4.43
C THR A 316 -30.87 3.15 4.80
N GLU A 317 -30.49 3.82 5.91
CA GLU A 317 -29.09 3.80 6.39
C GLU A 317 -28.74 2.41 6.91
N ALA A 318 -27.72 1.77 6.33
CA ALA A 318 -27.34 0.39 6.57
C ALA A 318 -25.97 0.21 7.25
N GLU A 319 -25.12 1.23 7.39
CA GLU A 319 -23.74 1.12 7.87
C GLU A 319 -23.59 0.44 9.23
N SER A 320 -24.56 0.65 10.14
CA SER A 320 -24.51 0.03 11.48
C SER A 320 -24.79 -1.48 11.46
N PHE A 321 -25.58 -1.94 10.48
CA PHE A 321 -25.90 -3.36 10.26
C PHE A 321 -24.84 -4.03 9.40
N ALA A 322 -24.33 -3.31 8.41
CA ALA A 322 -23.32 -3.80 7.49
C ALA A 322 -21.93 -4.00 8.13
N GLY A 323 -21.70 -3.49 9.34
CA GLY A 323 -20.40 -3.67 10.02
C GLY A 323 -19.30 -2.74 9.52
N ILE A 324 -19.64 -1.74 8.67
CA ILE A 324 -18.71 -0.72 8.18
C ILE A 324 -18.45 0.26 9.32
N LYS A 325 -17.50 -0.06 10.18
CA LYS A 325 -17.08 0.80 11.27
C LYS A 325 -15.74 1.43 10.93
N SER A 326 -15.75 2.73 10.73
CA SER A 326 -14.55 3.55 10.76
C SER A 326 -14.58 4.41 12.03
N PRO A 327 -13.46 4.60 12.75
CA PRO A 327 -13.38 5.66 13.72
C PRO A 327 -13.69 7.00 13.03
N GLU A 328 -14.00 8.05 13.80
CA GLU A 328 -14.23 9.39 13.25
C GLU A 328 -13.01 9.84 12.42
N THR A 329 -13.08 9.65 11.11
CA THR A 329 -12.02 9.95 10.15
C THR A 329 -12.48 11.01 9.17
N VAL A 330 -11.54 11.63 8.49
CA VAL A 330 -11.82 12.43 7.29
C VAL A 330 -11.50 11.57 6.10
N ALA A 331 -12.55 11.06 5.46
CA ALA A 331 -12.46 10.16 4.31
C ALA A 331 -12.94 10.86 3.04
N PHE A 332 -12.25 10.59 1.92
CA PHE A 332 -12.48 11.21 0.62
C PHE A 332 -12.94 10.19 -0.43
N GLY A 333 -12.08 9.80 -1.35
CA GLY A 333 -12.42 8.87 -2.42
C GLY A 333 -12.85 7.49 -1.91
N THR A 334 -13.69 6.81 -2.67
CA THR A 334 -14.15 5.46 -2.36
C THR A 334 -14.55 4.73 -3.63
N VAL A 335 -14.48 3.41 -3.63
CA VAL A 335 -14.86 2.57 -4.77
C VAL A 335 -15.39 1.23 -4.29
N PHE A 336 -16.44 0.73 -4.94
CA PHE A 336 -16.84 -0.66 -4.90
C PHE A 336 -16.12 -1.45 -5.99
N PHE A 337 -15.60 -2.63 -5.67
CA PHE A 337 -14.98 -3.54 -6.62
C PHE A 337 -14.85 -4.94 -5.99
N ASP A 338 -14.83 -5.97 -6.79
CA ASP A 338 -14.66 -7.36 -6.34
C ASP A 338 -13.15 -7.69 -6.40
N TYR A 339 -12.44 -7.50 -5.27
CA TYR A 339 -10.98 -7.66 -5.25
C TYR A 339 -10.52 -9.12 -5.22
N ASP A 340 -11.35 -10.07 -4.73
CA ASP A 340 -11.00 -11.48 -4.60
C ASP A 340 -11.78 -12.39 -5.59
N ASN A 341 -12.49 -11.79 -6.55
CA ASN A 341 -13.28 -12.44 -7.60
C ASN A 341 -14.29 -13.46 -7.05
N ASP A 342 -14.82 -13.27 -5.81
CA ASP A 342 -15.83 -14.13 -5.22
C ASP A 342 -17.27 -13.77 -5.69
N GLY A 343 -17.37 -12.70 -6.46
CA GLY A 343 -18.59 -12.17 -7.04
C GLY A 343 -19.32 -11.16 -6.18
N TRP A 344 -18.86 -10.85 -4.97
CA TRP A 344 -19.43 -9.83 -4.10
C TRP A 344 -18.61 -8.53 -4.19
N GLN A 345 -19.30 -7.39 -4.25
CA GLN A 345 -18.63 -6.11 -4.33
C GLN A 345 -18.08 -5.68 -2.97
N ASP A 346 -16.78 -5.52 -2.89
CA ASP A 346 -16.03 -5.06 -1.74
C ASP A 346 -15.87 -3.55 -1.75
N LEU A 347 -15.42 -2.93 -0.65
CA LEU A 347 -15.40 -1.48 -0.52
C LEU A 347 -14.02 -0.98 -0.05
N TYR A 348 -13.39 -0.12 -0.85
CA TYR A 348 -12.16 0.59 -0.47
C TYR A 348 -12.44 2.07 -0.20
N VAL A 349 -11.81 2.63 0.85
CA VAL A 349 -12.00 4.02 1.29
C VAL A 349 -10.67 4.72 1.46
N ALA A 350 -10.45 5.81 0.74
CA ALA A 350 -9.31 6.70 0.91
C ALA A 350 -9.55 7.68 2.08
N GLN A 351 -8.61 7.78 3.03
CA GLN A 351 -8.76 8.65 4.20
C GLN A 351 -7.48 9.41 4.55
N ILE A 352 -7.60 10.64 5.06
CA ILE A 352 -6.44 11.51 5.29
C ILE A 352 -6.04 11.70 6.75
N MET A 353 -6.94 11.55 7.69
CA MET A 353 -6.65 11.69 9.12
C MET A 353 -7.72 11.04 9.99
N ASN A 354 -7.34 10.70 11.21
CA ASN A 354 -8.28 10.41 12.30
C ASN A 354 -8.42 11.67 13.16
N MET A 355 -9.65 12.17 13.30
CA MET A 355 -9.91 13.43 14.03
C MET A 355 -9.65 13.33 15.54
N GLU A 356 -9.76 12.13 16.12
CA GLU A 356 -9.53 11.92 17.55
C GLU A 356 -8.06 11.71 17.91
N MET A 357 -7.28 11.08 17.01
CA MET A 357 -5.91 10.64 17.30
C MET A 357 -4.82 11.50 16.65
N ASP A 358 -5.20 12.51 15.84
CA ASP A 358 -4.25 13.33 15.06
C ASP A 358 -3.21 12.45 14.29
N SER A 359 -3.69 11.32 13.76
CA SER A 359 -2.89 10.32 13.04
C SER A 359 -3.50 10.05 11.67
N ILE A 360 -2.71 9.52 10.75
CA ILE A 360 -3.17 9.02 9.45
C ILE A 360 -3.38 7.51 9.60
N PRO A 361 -4.62 7.03 9.64
CA PRO A 361 -4.89 5.61 9.63
C PRO A 361 -4.72 5.04 8.22
N ALA A 362 -4.34 3.77 8.12
CA ALA A 362 -4.33 3.07 6.84
C ALA A 362 -5.74 3.01 6.22
N ASN A 363 -5.81 3.16 4.91
CA ASN A 363 -7.06 3.08 4.15
C ASN A 363 -7.78 1.76 4.40
N PRO A 364 -9.06 1.73 4.77
CA PRO A 364 -9.77 0.48 4.94
C PRO A 364 -10.20 -0.14 3.61
N LEU A 365 -9.96 -1.45 3.49
CA LEU A 365 -10.62 -2.33 2.56
C LEU A 365 -11.58 -3.23 3.35
N PHE A 366 -12.85 -3.20 2.99
CA PHE A 366 -13.91 -3.98 3.59
C PHE A 366 -14.35 -5.06 2.62
N ARG A 367 -14.15 -6.32 2.99
CA ARG A 367 -14.63 -7.48 2.25
C ARG A 367 -16.12 -7.68 2.50
N ASN A 368 -16.89 -7.84 1.45
CA ASN A 368 -18.31 -8.23 1.53
C ASN A 368 -18.44 -9.72 1.91
N ASN A 369 -19.20 -10.02 2.94
CA ASN A 369 -19.38 -11.38 3.43
C ASN A 369 -20.52 -12.15 2.71
N GLY A 370 -21.22 -11.51 1.78
CA GLY A 370 -22.34 -12.10 1.04
C GLY A 370 -23.63 -12.28 1.85
N ASP A 371 -23.73 -11.62 2.99
CA ASP A 371 -24.90 -11.63 3.87
C ASP A 371 -25.37 -10.20 4.23
N GLY A 372 -24.96 -9.20 3.43
CA GLY A 372 -25.22 -7.78 3.67
C GLY A 372 -24.27 -7.15 4.69
N THR A 373 -23.24 -7.87 5.15
CA THR A 373 -22.23 -7.36 6.09
C THR A 373 -20.83 -7.34 5.49
N PHE A 374 -19.96 -6.53 6.08
CA PHE A 374 -18.58 -6.38 5.65
C PHE A 374 -17.59 -6.70 6.77
N THR A 375 -16.43 -7.22 6.39
CA THR A 375 -15.27 -7.44 7.27
C THR A 375 -14.10 -6.62 6.79
N ARG A 376 -13.47 -5.84 7.68
CA ARG A 376 -12.27 -5.09 7.34
C ARG A 376 -11.08 -6.05 7.16
N VAL A 377 -10.47 -6.04 5.96
CA VAL A 377 -9.38 -6.97 5.57
C VAL A 377 -8.12 -6.27 5.12
N THR A 378 -8.05 -4.96 5.21
CA THR A 378 -6.99 -4.10 4.68
C THR A 378 -5.58 -4.66 4.84
N GLN A 379 -5.27 -5.11 6.03
CA GLN A 379 -3.94 -5.56 6.43
C GLN A 379 -3.63 -6.98 5.97
N HIS A 380 -4.67 -7.80 5.77
CA HIS A 380 -4.50 -9.18 5.30
C HIS A 380 -4.21 -9.27 3.80
N VAL A 381 -4.57 -8.22 3.05
CA VAL A 381 -4.49 -8.23 1.59
C VAL A 381 -3.43 -7.31 0.99
N GLY A 382 -2.71 -6.55 1.80
CA GLY A 382 -1.61 -5.70 1.34
C GLY A 382 -2.00 -4.34 0.74
N ALA A 383 -3.30 -3.95 0.80
CA ALA A 383 -3.81 -2.69 0.25
C ALA A 383 -3.80 -1.52 1.26
N ALA A 384 -3.01 -1.63 2.32
CA ALA A 384 -2.93 -0.63 3.39
C ALA A 384 -2.04 0.55 2.98
N ASP A 385 -2.62 1.61 2.40
CA ASP A 385 -1.87 2.84 2.18
C ASP A 385 -1.74 3.60 3.52
N PRO A 386 -0.53 3.85 4.02
CA PRO A 386 -0.31 4.55 5.29
C PRO A 386 -0.32 6.07 5.14
N ASN A 387 -0.45 6.58 3.93
CA ASN A 387 -0.41 8.01 3.63
C ASN A 387 -1.82 8.62 3.64
N GLY A 388 -1.90 9.93 3.76
CA GLY A 388 -3.19 10.62 3.69
C GLY A 388 -3.75 10.58 2.28
N SER A 389 -4.73 9.71 2.02
CA SER A 389 -5.26 9.43 0.68
C SER A 389 -6.52 10.24 0.39
N ILE A 390 -6.65 10.68 -0.86
CA ILE A 390 -7.78 11.51 -1.34
C ILE A 390 -8.54 10.83 -2.46
N GLY A 391 -7.86 10.46 -3.54
CA GLY A 391 -8.46 9.80 -4.69
C GLY A 391 -8.19 8.30 -4.72
N VAL A 392 -9.11 7.54 -5.32
CA VAL A 392 -8.92 6.12 -5.62
C VAL A 392 -9.63 5.79 -6.91
N ALA A 393 -9.00 4.97 -7.77
CA ALA A 393 -9.61 4.41 -8.96
C ALA A 393 -9.12 2.98 -9.21
N THR A 394 -9.96 2.18 -9.87
CA THR A 394 -9.68 0.77 -10.20
C THR A 394 -9.58 0.55 -11.69
N ALA A 395 -8.70 -0.34 -12.08
CA ALA A 395 -8.61 -0.95 -13.41
C ALA A 395 -7.86 -2.28 -13.32
N ASP A 396 -8.03 -3.14 -14.30
CA ASP A 396 -7.15 -4.28 -14.55
C ASP A 396 -6.07 -3.81 -15.54
N TYR A 397 -4.99 -3.18 -15.02
CA TYR A 397 -4.02 -2.51 -15.90
C TYR A 397 -3.04 -3.48 -16.56
N ASP A 398 -2.86 -4.68 -16.05
CA ASP A 398 -1.99 -5.70 -16.65
C ASP A 398 -2.78 -6.83 -17.35
N ASN A 399 -4.09 -6.66 -17.48
CA ASN A 399 -5.03 -7.57 -18.16
C ASN A 399 -4.94 -9.01 -17.63
N ASP A 400 -4.69 -9.17 -16.31
CA ASP A 400 -4.61 -10.50 -15.69
C ASP A 400 -5.97 -10.96 -15.11
N GLY A 401 -6.95 -10.08 -15.09
CA GLY A 401 -8.32 -10.34 -14.65
C GLY A 401 -8.56 -10.11 -13.18
N TRP A 402 -7.67 -9.38 -12.53
CA TRP A 402 -7.82 -8.94 -11.16
C TRP A 402 -7.76 -7.42 -11.10
N LEU A 403 -8.71 -6.82 -10.40
CA LEU A 403 -8.76 -5.36 -10.36
C LEU A 403 -7.67 -4.80 -9.46
N ASP A 404 -6.93 -3.85 -9.99
CA ASP A 404 -5.85 -3.11 -9.34
C ASP A 404 -6.34 -1.77 -8.79
N LEU A 405 -5.57 -1.16 -7.89
CA LEU A 405 -5.89 0.13 -7.29
C LEU A 405 -4.82 1.17 -7.60
N VAL A 406 -5.23 2.36 -8.05
CA VAL A 406 -4.39 3.55 -7.95
C VAL A 406 -4.96 4.47 -6.88
N VAL A 407 -4.10 4.88 -5.94
CA VAL A 407 -4.45 5.70 -4.79
C VAL A 407 -3.67 7.01 -4.85
N GLY A 408 -4.39 8.13 -4.87
CA GLY A 408 -3.80 9.46 -4.87
C GLY A 408 -3.68 10.02 -3.46
N ASN A 409 -2.45 10.32 -3.02
CA ASN A 409 -2.17 10.78 -1.67
C ASN A 409 -1.99 12.30 -1.58
N TYR A 410 -2.31 12.86 -0.43
CA TYR A 410 -2.32 14.30 -0.16
C TYR A 410 -0.95 14.99 -0.38
N ARG A 411 0.16 14.30 -0.07
CA ARG A 411 1.53 14.85 -0.14
C ARG A 411 2.56 13.90 -0.73
N ASP A 412 2.22 12.62 -0.81
CA ASP A 412 3.19 11.56 -1.12
C ASP A 412 3.08 11.03 -2.55
N GLY A 413 2.31 11.72 -3.41
CA GLY A 413 2.08 11.31 -4.78
C GLY A 413 1.09 10.14 -4.88
N TYR A 414 1.22 9.36 -5.93
CA TYR A 414 0.31 8.26 -6.22
C TYR A 414 0.95 6.92 -5.89
N ARG A 415 0.12 5.96 -5.49
CA ARG A 415 0.49 4.57 -5.28
C ARG A 415 -0.32 3.67 -6.20
N LEU A 416 0.36 2.74 -6.86
CA LEU A 416 -0.26 1.69 -7.65
C LEU A 416 -0.12 0.37 -6.88
N TYR A 417 -1.25 -0.22 -6.54
CA TYR A 417 -1.35 -1.52 -5.91
C TYR A 417 -1.82 -2.53 -6.93
N ARG A 418 -0.93 -3.43 -7.33
CA ARG A 418 -1.24 -4.54 -8.22
C ARG A 418 -1.90 -5.66 -7.44
N ASN A 419 -3.04 -6.14 -7.89
CA ASN A 419 -3.64 -7.35 -7.37
C ASN A 419 -2.96 -8.58 -7.98
N THR A 420 -2.37 -9.43 -7.17
CA THR A 420 -1.60 -10.59 -7.64
C THR A 420 -2.45 -11.82 -7.89
N GLY A 421 -3.75 -11.70 -7.64
CA GLY A 421 -4.74 -12.71 -7.96
C GLY A 421 -4.87 -13.86 -6.96
N GLY A 422 -5.78 -14.76 -7.26
CA GLY A 422 -6.12 -15.95 -6.48
C GLY A 422 -6.57 -17.12 -7.37
N ASP A 423 -7.38 -18.00 -6.81
CA ASP A 423 -7.88 -19.21 -7.54
C ASP A 423 -9.28 -19.00 -8.14
N HIS A 424 -9.91 -17.82 -7.98
CA HIS A 424 -11.25 -17.54 -8.49
C HIS A 424 -11.22 -17.14 -9.97
N HIS A 425 -12.33 -17.41 -10.67
CA HIS A 425 -12.56 -17.04 -12.06
C HIS A 425 -13.28 -15.70 -12.17
N TRP A 426 -13.22 -15.08 -13.33
CA TRP A 426 -13.74 -13.75 -13.58
C TRP A 426 -14.33 -13.63 -15.00
N LEU A 427 -15.12 -12.58 -15.21
CA LEU A 427 -15.64 -12.17 -16.52
C LEU A 427 -15.59 -10.65 -16.61
N ARG A 428 -14.90 -10.11 -17.60
CA ARG A 428 -14.85 -8.69 -17.86
C ARG A 428 -15.61 -8.36 -19.14
N LEU A 429 -16.50 -7.37 -19.07
CA LEU A 429 -17.36 -7.00 -20.17
C LEU A 429 -17.09 -5.54 -20.56
N ARG A 430 -16.57 -5.33 -21.76
CA ARG A 430 -16.43 -4.03 -22.37
C ARG A 430 -17.64 -3.78 -23.27
N LEU A 431 -18.43 -2.77 -22.95
CA LEU A 431 -19.61 -2.42 -23.71
C LEU A 431 -19.28 -1.30 -24.69
N GLN A 432 -19.82 -1.41 -25.90
CA GLN A 432 -19.60 -0.45 -26.97
C GLN A 432 -20.92 -0.04 -27.60
N GLY A 433 -21.33 1.19 -27.38
CA GLY A 433 -22.54 1.74 -27.96
C GLY A 433 -22.39 2.10 -29.42
N ALA A 434 -23.53 2.25 -30.09
CA ALA A 434 -23.65 2.70 -31.49
C ALA A 434 -25.05 3.24 -31.74
N GLY A 435 -25.20 4.12 -32.74
CA GLY A 435 -26.51 4.69 -33.15
C GLY A 435 -27.17 5.50 -32.04
N PRO A 436 -28.25 5.00 -31.40
CA PRO A 436 -28.94 5.73 -30.35
C PRO A 436 -28.25 5.63 -28.98
N VAL A 437 -27.21 4.83 -28.83
CA VAL A 437 -26.47 4.62 -27.56
C VAL A 437 -25.10 5.25 -27.67
N ASN A 438 -24.72 6.06 -26.71
CA ASN A 438 -23.41 6.70 -26.64
C ASN A 438 -22.27 5.67 -26.74
N ARG A 439 -21.16 6.07 -27.35
CA ARG A 439 -20.06 5.15 -27.70
C ARG A 439 -19.45 4.43 -26.52
N ASP A 440 -19.39 5.08 -25.37
CA ASP A 440 -18.88 4.54 -24.09
C ASP A 440 -19.88 3.62 -23.41
N ALA A 441 -21.11 3.52 -23.94
CA ALA A 441 -22.20 2.73 -23.39
C ALA A 441 -22.58 3.09 -21.94
N VAL A 442 -22.26 4.30 -21.50
CA VAL A 442 -22.61 4.79 -20.15
C VAL A 442 -24.14 4.73 -19.98
N GLY A 443 -24.58 4.25 -18.82
CA GLY A 443 -25.99 3.98 -18.51
C GLY A 443 -26.45 2.55 -18.87
N THR A 444 -25.62 1.74 -19.54
CA THR A 444 -25.95 0.34 -19.82
C THR A 444 -25.88 -0.51 -18.56
N ARG A 445 -26.93 -1.29 -18.29
CA ARG A 445 -27.00 -2.24 -17.18
C ARG A 445 -26.71 -3.66 -17.67
N VAL A 446 -25.97 -4.42 -16.86
CA VAL A 446 -25.66 -5.83 -17.13
C VAL A 446 -26.00 -6.68 -15.92
N GLU A 447 -26.69 -7.80 -16.19
CA GLU A 447 -26.97 -8.85 -15.22
C GLU A 447 -26.20 -10.12 -15.61
N VAL A 448 -25.39 -10.65 -14.68
CA VAL A 448 -24.65 -11.91 -14.85
C VAL A 448 -25.24 -12.95 -13.92
N MET A 449 -25.91 -13.95 -14.51
CA MET A 449 -26.51 -15.05 -13.75
C MET A 449 -25.57 -16.25 -13.71
N MET A 450 -25.32 -16.76 -12.53
CA MET A 450 -24.50 -17.92 -12.24
C MET A 450 -25.28 -19.22 -12.41
N ALA A 451 -24.60 -20.39 -12.46
CA ALA A 451 -25.25 -21.69 -12.61
C ALA A 451 -26.17 -22.07 -11.45
N ASN A 452 -25.91 -21.58 -10.25
CA ASN A 452 -26.76 -21.76 -9.07
C ASN A 452 -28.01 -20.86 -9.05
N GLY A 453 -28.11 -19.92 -9.99
CA GLY A 453 -29.20 -18.94 -10.12
C GLY A 453 -28.96 -17.62 -9.44
N ASP A 454 -27.82 -17.40 -8.77
CA ASP A 454 -27.43 -16.11 -8.22
C ASP A 454 -27.19 -15.13 -9.37
N VAL A 455 -27.53 -13.86 -9.16
CA VAL A 455 -27.39 -12.80 -10.14
C VAL A 455 -26.51 -11.70 -9.55
N GLN A 456 -25.58 -11.21 -10.35
CA GLN A 456 -24.79 -10.00 -10.08
C GLN A 456 -25.26 -8.93 -11.07
N SER A 457 -25.42 -7.69 -10.58
CA SER A 457 -25.76 -6.54 -11.39
C SER A 457 -24.62 -5.54 -11.43
N GLY A 458 -24.41 -4.91 -12.59
CA GLY A 458 -23.47 -3.82 -12.76
C GLY A 458 -23.95 -2.87 -13.84
N TRP A 459 -23.48 -1.64 -13.82
CA TRP A 459 -23.75 -0.69 -14.90
C TRP A 459 -22.51 0.09 -15.30
N VAL A 460 -22.47 0.55 -16.54
CA VAL A 460 -21.40 1.42 -17.03
C VAL A 460 -21.57 2.84 -16.51
N GLN A 461 -20.61 3.32 -15.75
CA GLN A 461 -20.62 4.59 -15.05
C GLN A 461 -19.32 5.36 -15.31
N ASN A 462 -19.42 6.68 -15.54
CA ASN A 462 -18.24 7.52 -15.75
C ASN A 462 -18.23 8.69 -14.76
N GLY A 463 -17.27 8.66 -13.79
CA GLY A 463 -17.03 9.73 -12.84
C GLY A 463 -17.90 9.68 -11.59
N ALA A 464 -17.69 8.73 -10.69
CA ALA A 464 -18.45 8.60 -9.45
C ALA A 464 -17.64 8.90 -8.18
N SER A 465 -16.33 8.70 -8.12
CA SER A 465 -15.54 8.95 -6.93
C SER A 465 -14.89 10.33 -6.92
N MET A 466 -14.26 10.71 -5.80
CA MET A 466 -13.59 12.00 -5.65
C MET A 466 -12.45 12.15 -6.66
N GLY A 467 -12.63 13.03 -7.65
CA GLY A 467 -11.64 13.36 -8.67
C GLY A 467 -11.18 12.21 -9.56
N SER A 468 -11.89 11.08 -9.56
CA SER A 468 -11.38 9.81 -10.10
C SER A 468 -12.23 9.29 -11.25
N GLY A 469 -11.58 8.72 -12.27
CA GLY A 469 -12.19 7.98 -13.37
C GLY A 469 -11.73 6.52 -13.37
N ASN A 470 -12.67 5.58 -13.14
CA ASN A 470 -12.40 4.15 -13.24
C ASN A 470 -12.37 3.70 -14.71
N ASP A 471 -11.83 2.50 -14.98
CA ASP A 471 -12.08 1.83 -16.26
C ASP A 471 -13.59 1.56 -16.45
N LEU A 472 -14.09 1.75 -17.68
CA LEU A 472 -15.50 1.56 -18.00
C LEU A 472 -15.89 0.10 -18.24
N ALA A 473 -14.96 -0.83 -18.30
CA ALA A 473 -15.27 -2.25 -18.41
C ALA A 473 -15.86 -2.77 -17.08
N LEU A 474 -17.00 -3.43 -17.17
CA LEU A 474 -17.63 -4.08 -16.01
C LEU A 474 -16.90 -5.37 -15.67
N HIS A 475 -16.61 -5.55 -14.40
CA HIS A 475 -15.92 -6.71 -13.86
C HIS A 475 -16.84 -7.52 -12.95
N PHE A 476 -16.89 -8.84 -13.18
CA PHE A 476 -17.70 -9.79 -12.42
C PHE A 476 -16.84 -10.96 -11.97
N GLY A 477 -16.65 -11.12 -10.67
CA GLY A 477 -16.07 -12.34 -10.11
C GLY A 477 -17.01 -13.52 -10.28
N LEU A 478 -16.49 -14.66 -10.70
CA LEU A 478 -17.27 -15.88 -10.90
C LEU A 478 -17.02 -16.91 -9.80
N GLY A 479 -16.20 -16.60 -8.80
CA GLY A 479 -15.80 -17.54 -7.77
C GLY A 479 -15.18 -18.82 -8.36
N GLY A 480 -15.70 -19.96 -8.00
CA GLY A 480 -15.28 -21.25 -8.55
C GLY A 480 -15.88 -21.64 -9.90
N GLU A 481 -16.70 -20.80 -10.50
CA GLU A 481 -17.41 -21.14 -11.75
C GLU A 481 -16.65 -20.66 -12.99
N LEU A 482 -16.39 -21.55 -13.92
CA LEU A 482 -15.68 -21.26 -15.19
C LEU A 482 -16.52 -20.45 -16.20
N ARG A 483 -17.79 -20.22 -15.92
CA ARG A 483 -18.75 -19.64 -16.87
C ARG A 483 -19.91 -18.97 -16.15
N ALA A 484 -20.39 -17.86 -16.71
CA ALA A 484 -21.72 -17.36 -16.43
C ALA A 484 -22.78 -18.17 -17.20
N ALA A 485 -23.88 -18.54 -16.51
CA ALA A 485 -24.98 -19.23 -17.16
C ALA A 485 -25.70 -18.35 -18.17
N GLN A 486 -25.85 -17.06 -17.84
CA GLN A 486 -26.44 -16.05 -18.70
C GLN A 486 -25.85 -14.67 -18.40
N VAL A 487 -25.69 -13.88 -19.45
CA VAL A 487 -25.41 -12.44 -19.39
C VAL A 487 -26.53 -11.73 -20.09
N THR A 488 -27.19 -10.79 -19.41
CA THR A 488 -28.26 -9.94 -19.98
C THR A 488 -27.76 -8.50 -19.98
N VAL A 489 -27.76 -7.86 -21.14
CA VAL A 489 -27.39 -6.47 -21.33
C VAL A 489 -28.64 -5.66 -21.63
N ARG A 490 -28.91 -4.62 -20.85
CA ARG A 490 -29.96 -3.64 -21.09
C ARG A 490 -29.33 -2.31 -21.45
N TRP A 491 -29.46 -1.94 -22.70
CA TRP A 491 -28.94 -0.69 -23.23
C TRP A 491 -29.82 0.51 -22.83
N PRO A 492 -29.29 1.74 -22.77
CA PRO A 492 -30.06 2.94 -22.35
C PRO A 492 -31.34 3.21 -23.11
N ASP A 493 -31.40 2.84 -24.39
CA ASP A 493 -32.60 2.97 -25.24
C ASP A 493 -33.67 1.90 -24.95
N GLY A 494 -33.44 1.02 -23.93
CA GLY A 494 -34.35 -0.09 -23.56
C GLY A 494 -34.14 -1.39 -24.36
N HIS A 495 -33.25 -1.41 -25.36
CA HIS A 495 -32.91 -2.66 -26.08
C HIS A 495 -32.27 -3.66 -25.15
N THR A 496 -32.59 -4.95 -25.29
CA THR A 496 -32.04 -6.02 -24.42
C THR A 496 -31.41 -7.13 -25.26
N GLN A 497 -30.16 -7.51 -24.90
CA GLN A 497 -29.47 -8.66 -25.47
C GLN A 497 -29.22 -9.71 -24.39
N THR A 498 -29.30 -10.99 -24.76
CA THR A 498 -29.05 -12.10 -23.82
C THR A 498 -28.07 -13.10 -24.41
N PHE A 499 -26.98 -13.36 -23.69
CA PHE A 499 -25.96 -14.34 -24.04
C PHE A 499 -25.99 -15.49 -23.02
N ARG A 500 -25.83 -16.74 -23.50
CA ARG A 500 -25.90 -17.91 -22.62
C ARG A 500 -24.58 -18.67 -22.59
N ASN A 501 -24.25 -19.23 -21.42
CA ASN A 501 -23.08 -20.07 -21.24
C ASN A 501 -21.76 -19.32 -21.59
N VAL A 502 -21.67 -18.08 -21.12
CA VAL A 502 -20.57 -17.16 -21.41
C VAL A 502 -19.30 -17.61 -20.65
N PRO A 503 -18.19 -17.87 -21.36
CA PRO A 503 -16.97 -18.35 -20.70
C PRO A 503 -16.29 -17.26 -19.89
N GLY A 504 -15.79 -17.60 -18.69
CA GLY A 504 -14.95 -16.75 -17.83
C GLY A 504 -13.48 -16.69 -18.25
N ASP A 505 -12.67 -16.08 -17.40
CA ASP A 505 -11.23 -15.81 -17.54
C ASP A 505 -10.88 -15.06 -18.82
N ARG A 506 -11.69 -14.04 -19.14
CA ARG A 506 -11.47 -13.19 -20.32
C ARG A 506 -12.26 -11.90 -20.30
N GLU A 507 -11.78 -10.93 -21.06
CA GLU A 507 -12.56 -9.79 -21.48
C GLU A 507 -13.35 -10.13 -22.75
N ILE A 508 -14.61 -9.68 -22.81
CA ILE A 508 -15.50 -9.82 -23.97
C ILE A 508 -16.05 -8.43 -24.32
N THR A 509 -15.87 -7.99 -25.55
CA THR A 509 -16.52 -6.78 -26.06
C THR A 509 -17.91 -7.12 -26.59
N LEU A 510 -18.93 -6.47 -26.03
CA LEU A 510 -20.33 -6.57 -26.48
C LEU A 510 -20.71 -5.24 -27.14
N VAL A 511 -21.17 -5.33 -28.41
CA VAL A 511 -21.48 -4.13 -29.21
C VAL A 511 -23.00 -3.99 -29.36
N TYR A 512 -23.50 -2.76 -29.27
CA TYR A 512 -24.91 -2.47 -29.52
C TYR A 512 -25.31 -2.91 -30.92
N PRO A 513 -26.40 -3.71 -31.12
CA PRO A 513 -26.76 -4.25 -32.41
C PRO A 513 -27.53 -3.21 -33.25
N LEU A 514 -26.96 -2.78 -34.36
CA LEU A 514 -27.60 -1.83 -35.27
C LEU A 514 -28.70 -2.46 -36.14
N ASP A 515 -28.76 -3.80 -36.25
CA ASP A 515 -29.82 -4.53 -36.96
C ASP A 515 -30.08 -5.91 -36.31
N GLU A 516 -31.31 -6.44 -36.50
CA GLU A 516 -31.74 -7.75 -35.96
C GLU A 516 -30.92 -8.95 -36.52
N SER A 517 -30.17 -8.77 -37.59
CA SER A 517 -29.33 -9.82 -38.16
C SER A 517 -27.97 -9.95 -37.49
N ALA A 518 -27.59 -8.93 -36.75
CA ALA A 518 -26.35 -8.91 -35.94
C ALA A 518 -26.46 -9.63 -34.58
N GLU A 519 -27.68 -10.03 -34.16
CA GLU A 519 -27.98 -10.75 -32.92
C GLU A 519 -27.30 -12.13 -32.83
N ALA A 520 -26.86 -12.67 -33.95
CA ALA A 520 -26.13 -13.94 -33.99
C ALA A 520 -24.63 -13.74 -33.84
N ALA A 521 -24.16 -13.54 -32.64
CA ALA A 521 -22.79 -13.80 -32.25
C ALA A 521 -21.72 -12.76 -32.68
N GLN A 522 -21.77 -11.52 -32.18
CA GLN A 522 -20.59 -10.69 -32.15
C GLN A 522 -19.96 -10.69 -30.72
N ILE A 523 -19.57 -11.86 -30.27
CA ILE A 523 -18.62 -11.94 -29.16
C ILE A 523 -17.24 -11.80 -29.78
N ALA A 524 -16.71 -10.59 -29.84
CA ALA A 524 -15.30 -10.39 -30.14
C ALA A 524 -14.49 -10.82 -28.90
N VAL A 525 -13.91 -12.02 -28.94
CA VAL A 525 -13.04 -12.50 -27.87
C VAL A 525 -11.68 -11.84 -28.06
N LEU A 526 -11.42 -10.80 -27.27
CA LEU A 526 -10.07 -10.27 -27.14
C LEU A 526 -9.29 -11.24 -26.24
N TYR A 527 -8.33 -11.95 -26.80
CA TYR A 527 -7.38 -12.71 -25.99
C TYR A 527 -6.43 -11.72 -25.35
N PRO A 528 -6.31 -11.70 -24.01
CA PRO A 528 -5.20 -11.00 -23.40
C PRO A 528 -3.90 -11.57 -23.98
N PRO A 529 -2.91 -10.75 -24.34
CA PRO A 529 -1.62 -11.26 -24.75
C PRO A 529 -1.09 -12.18 -23.66
N ALA A 530 -0.78 -13.43 -24.04
CA ALA A 530 -0.31 -14.43 -23.11
C ALA A 530 0.88 -13.85 -22.34
N ARG A 531 0.73 -13.76 -21.02
CA ARG A 531 1.82 -13.42 -20.10
C ARG A 531 3.07 -14.19 -20.54
N ALA A 532 4.16 -13.53 -20.82
CA ALA A 532 5.44 -14.18 -21.06
C ALA A 532 5.87 -14.85 -19.75
N GLU A 533 5.40 -16.09 -19.53
CA GLU A 533 5.93 -16.93 -18.48
C GLU A 533 7.45 -17.08 -18.68
N THR A 534 8.23 -16.35 -17.94
CA THR A 534 9.67 -16.56 -17.77
C THR A 534 9.88 -17.84 -16.99
N GLY A 535 9.66 -19.00 -17.61
CA GLY A 535 9.80 -20.26 -16.92
C GLY A 535 9.72 -21.50 -17.80
N ARG A 536 10.80 -21.87 -18.49
CA ARG A 536 11.31 -23.23 -18.76
C ARG A 536 10.41 -24.34 -19.36
N ALA A 537 9.15 -24.14 -19.74
CA ALA A 537 8.34 -25.23 -20.30
C ALA A 537 7.94 -25.12 -21.80
N ALA A 538 8.07 -23.96 -22.43
CA ALA A 538 7.57 -23.74 -23.81
C ALA A 538 8.51 -24.18 -24.94
N LEU A 539 9.78 -24.47 -24.69
CA LEU A 539 10.75 -24.78 -25.73
C LEU A 539 10.44 -26.10 -26.53
N PRO A 540 9.91 -27.17 -25.92
CA PRO A 540 9.53 -28.37 -26.67
C PRO A 540 8.30 -28.19 -27.55
N PHE A 541 7.34 -27.34 -27.16
CA PHE A 541 6.08 -27.15 -27.88
C PHE A 541 6.23 -26.30 -29.14
N LEU A 542 7.03 -25.23 -29.05
CA LEU A 542 7.37 -24.38 -30.21
C LEU A 542 8.18 -25.11 -31.28
N ILE A 543 9.11 -26.00 -30.88
CA ILE A 543 9.88 -26.83 -31.83
C ILE A 543 8.96 -27.83 -32.56
N GLY A 544 7.95 -28.38 -31.86
CA GLY A 544 6.95 -29.27 -32.48
C GLY A 544 6.11 -28.55 -33.53
N ILE A 545 5.59 -27.37 -33.25
CA ILE A 545 4.78 -26.55 -34.17
C ILE A 545 5.62 -26.09 -35.36
N THR A 546 6.85 -25.65 -35.17
CA THR A 546 7.73 -25.20 -36.24
C THR A 546 8.06 -26.34 -37.22
N LEU A 547 8.25 -27.58 -36.75
CA LEU A 547 8.48 -28.75 -37.55
C LEU A 547 7.23 -29.18 -38.32
N VAL A 548 6.03 -29.07 -37.75
CA VAL A 548 4.77 -29.41 -38.45
C VAL A 548 4.45 -28.38 -39.53
N LEU A 549 4.60 -27.09 -39.23
CA LEU A 549 4.38 -26.00 -40.21
C LEU A 549 5.45 -25.99 -41.33
N GLY A 550 6.70 -26.28 -40.97
CA GLY A 550 7.79 -26.44 -41.97
C GLY A 550 7.56 -27.66 -42.90
N GLY A 551 7.05 -28.76 -42.41
CA GLY A 551 6.67 -29.94 -43.17
C GLY A 551 5.49 -29.67 -44.12
N ALA A 552 4.47 -28.95 -43.67
CA ALA A 552 3.32 -28.54 -44.50
C ALA A 552 3.71 -27.54 -45.61
N ALA A 553 4.61 -26.60 -45.30
CA ALA A 553 5.09 -25.64 -46.31
C ALA A 553 5.92 -26.29 -47.42
N LEU A 554 6.68 -27.35 -47.13
CA LEU A 554 7.44 -28.15 -48.13
C LEU A 554 6.53 -28.97 -49.06
N LEU A 555 5.35 -29.39 -48.58
CA LEU A 555 4.36 -30.11 -49.38
C LEU A 555 3.56 -29.19 -50.34
N ILE A 556 3.42 -27.90 -50.02
CA ILE A 556 2.65 -26.93 -50.83
C ILE A 556 3.50 -26.32 -51.96
N ASN A 557 4.83 -26.30 -51.85
CA ASN A 557 5.69 -25.59 -52.83
C ASN A 557 6.26 -26.42 -53.97
N GLY A 558 5.71 -27.58 -54.31
CA GLY A 558 5.92 -28.24 -55.59
C GLY A 558 7.35 -28.73 -55.90
N ILE A 559 8.15 -29.14 -54.91
CA ILE A 559 9.44 -29.76 -55.11
C ILE A 559 9.25 -31.23 -55.50
N PRO A 560 9.98 -31.78 -56.50
CA PRO A 560 9.76 -33.13 -56.98
C PRO A 560 9.92 -34.19 -55.88
N THR A 561 9.01 -35.16 -55.87
CA THR A 561 8.89 -36.22 -54.83
C THR A 561 10.23 -36.95 -54.59
N PRO A 562 10.70 -37.08 -53.35
CA PRO A 562 11.88 -37.87 -52.99
C PRO A 562 11.55 -39.37 -53.18
N SER A 563 12.61 -40.17 -53.42
CA SER A 563 12.53 -41.60 -53.68
C SER A 563 11.79 -42.40 -52.57
N PRO A 564 11.19 -43.57 -52.86
CA PRO A 564 10.41 -44.33 -51.85
C PRO A 564 11.20 -44.78 -50.63
N ALA A 565 12.53 -44.73 -50.65
CA ALA A 565 13.40 -45.06 -49.52
C ALA A 565 13.45 -43.90 -48.51
N PHE A 566 13.37 -42.64 -48.95
CA PHE A 566 13.39 -41.48 -48.05
C PHE A 566 12.08 -41.35 -47.27
N LEU A 567 10.95 -41.67 -47.90
CA LEU A 567 9.64 -41.65 -47.24
C LEU A 567 9.46 -42.74 -46.18
N LYS A 568 10.13 -43.88 -46.32
CA LYS A 568 10.11 -44.95 -45.30
C LYS A 568 10.92 -44.62 -44.06
N THR A 569 12.05 -43.96 -44.20
CA THR A 569 12.88 -43.54 -43.07
C THR A 569 12.28 -42.37 -42.30
N SER A 570 11.71 -41.39 -43.00
CA SER A 570 11.06 -40.24 -42.38
C SER A 570 9.74 -40.64 -41.67
N GLY A 571 8.99 -41.57 -42.22
CA GLY A 571 7.78 -42.13 -41.61
C GLY A 571 8.07 -42.94 -40.35
N ALA A 572 9.18 -43.66 -40.32
CA ALA A 572 9.59 -44.44 -39.13
C ALA A 572 10.03 -43.51 -37.96
N VAL A 573 10.73 -42.41 -38.27
CA VAL A 573 11.16 -41.45 -37.24
C VAL A 573 9.97 -40.70 -36.67
N VAL A 574 9.00 -40.26 -37.48
CA VAL A 574 7.78 -39.59 -37.00
C VAL A 574 6.91 -40.55 -36.19
N ALA A 575 6.74 -41.80 -36.62
CA ALA A 575 6.00 -42.82 -35.87
C ALA A 575 6.70 -43.13 -34.50
N SER A 576 8.01 -43.17 -34.45
CA SER A 576 8.76 -43.39 -33.21
C SER A 576 8.64 -42.25 -32.26
N ILE A 577 8.59 -40.99 -32.70
CA ILE A 577 8.40 -39.80 -31.87
C ILE A 577 6.96 -39.76 -31.33
N VAL A 578 5.96 -40.10 -32.15
CA VAL A 578 4.55 -40.14 -31.70
C VAL A 578 4.32 -41.28 -30.69
N ILE A 579 4.94 -42.43 -30.89
CA ILE A 579 4.82 -43.57 -29.97
C ILE A 579 5.56 -43.28 -28.64
N LEU A 580 6.71 -42.64 -28.68
CA LEU A 580 7.44 -42.23 -27.47
C LEU A 580 6.71 -41.14 -26.68
N SER A 581 6.06 -40.21 -27.38
CA SER A 581 5.21 -39.20 -26.73
C SER A 581 3.93 -39.82 -26.13
N ALA A 582 3.33 -40.80 -26.78
CA ALA A 582 2.15 -41.48 -26.26
C ALA A 582 2.47 -42.45 -25.10
N ILE A 583 3.69 -43.04 -25.05
CA ILE A 583 4.14 -43.83 -23.92
C ILE A 583 4.45 -42.96 -22.70
N GLY A 584 4.97 -41.75 -22.91
CA GLY A 584 5.17 -40.76 -21.84
C GLY A 584 3.88 -40.30 -21.16
N LEU A 585 2.76 -40.27 -21.90
CA LEU A 585 1.41 -39.87 -21.40
C LEU A 585 0.66 -41.02 -20.71
N LEU A 586 1.10 -42.29 -20.86
CA LEU A 586 0.44 -43.46 -20.28
C LEU A 586 1.15 -44.06 -19.05
N LEU A 587 2.30 -43.52 -18.66
CA LEU A 587 2.93 -43.89 -17.42
C LEU A 587 2.24 -43.16 -16.26
N PRO A 588 1.79 -43.84 -15.20
CA PRO A 588 1.28 -43.17 -14.04
C PRO A 588 2.40 -42.23 -13.49
N VAL A 589 2.14 -40.93 -13.46
CA VAL A 589 2.97 -39.97 -12.72
C VAL A 589 2.83 -40.40 -11.26
N GLN A 590 3.86 -41.03 -10.73
CA GLN A 590 3.95 -41.11 -9.26
C GLN A 590 4.08 -39.65 -8.78
N PRO A 591 3.36 -39.26 -7.73
CA PRO A 591 3.58 -37.97 -7.12
C PRO A 591 5.08 -37.88 -6.84
N ALA A 592 5.71 -36.83 -7.33
CA ALA A 592 7.08 -36.54 -7.00
C ALA A 592 7.18 -36.54 -5.48
N GLN A 593 7.97 -37.44 -4.91
CA GLN A 593 8.38 -37.28 -3.52
C GLN A 593 9.03 -35.89 -3.48
N ALA A 594 8.60 -35.08 -2.53
CA ALA A 594 9.32 -33.86 -2.20
C ALA A 594 10.81 -34.18 -2.20
N PRO A 595 11.67 -33.35 -2.84
CA PRO A 595 13.08 -33.58 -2.81
C PRO A 595 13.48 -33.74 -1.34
N THR A 596 13.94 -34.92 -0.97
CA THR A 596 14.66 -35.09 0.30
C THR A 596 15.91 -34.27 0.12
N ASP A 597 16.06 -33.24 0.93
CA ASP A 597 17.30 -32.44 0.96
C ASP A 597 18.49 -33.40 0.99
N PRO A 598 19.55 -33.12 0.23
CA PRO A 598 20.75 -33.94 0.27
C PRO A 598 21.23 -34.02 1.74
N PRO A 599 21.71 -35.19 2.21
CA PRO A 599 22.19 -35.27 3.56
C PRO A 599 23.32 -34.25 3.75
N MET A 600 23.07 -33.19 4.55
CA MET A 600 24.08 -32.20 4.91
C MET A 600 25.14 -32.87 5.78
N ASN A 601 26.35 -32.99 5.31
CA ASN A 601 27.46 -33.73 5.97
C ASN A 601 28.41 -32.78 6.74
N GLY A 602 27.89 -31.71 7.37
CA GLY A 602 28.67 -30.81 8.21
C GLY A 602 28.37 -29.35 8.02
N LEU A 603 28.99 -28.50 8.81
CA LEU A 603 28.77 -27.06 8.86
C LEU A 603 28.96 -26.38 7.48
N GLN A 604 29.95 -26.80 6.68
CA GLN A 604 30.22 -26.21 5.37
C GLN A 604 29.04 -26.39 4.39
N ASP A 605 28.40 -27.56 4.41
CA ASP A 605 27.24 -27.85 3.56
C ASP A 605 26.03 -27.02 4.01
N MET A 606 25.86 -26.82 5.34
CA MET A 606 24.79 -25.97 5.90
C MET A 606 24.97 -24.49 5.52
N LEU A 607 26.19 -23.97 5.64
CA LEU A 607 26.49 -22.58 5.27
C LEU A 607 26.29 -22.34 3.76
N ALA A 608 26.70 -23.30 2.94
CA ALA A 608 26.47 -23.23 1.49
C ALA A 608 24.99 -23.31 1.11
N PHE A 609 24.21 -24.14 1.82
CA PHE A 609 22.76 -24.25 1.63
C PHE A 609 22.01 -22.93 1.94
N HIS A 610 22.44 -22.22 2.98
CA HIS A 610 21.87 -20.94 3.39
C HIS A 610 22.55 -19.71 2.74
N ASP A 611 23.44 -19.92 1.77
CA ASP A 611 24.21 -18.90 1.06
C ASP A 611 24.94 -17.90 1.99
N ILE A 612 25.52 -18.41 3.08
CA ILE A 612 26.27 -17.60 4.02
C ILE A 612 27.69 -17.39 3.48
N GLN A 613 28.00 -16.16 3.12
CA GLN A 613 29.26 -15.74 2.50
C GLN A 613 30.05 -14.82 3.45
N PRO A 614 31.37 -14.68 3.27
CA PRO A 614 32.12 -13.62 3.92
C PRO A 614 31.56 -12.25 3.54
N LEU A 615 31.41 -11.35 4.53
CA LEU A 615 31.00 -9.98 4.25
C LEU A 615 31.97 -9.28 3.30
N GLY A 616 31.43 -8.60 2.30
CA GLY A 616 32.18 -7.73 1.41
C GLY A 616 32.65 -6.42 2.08
N PRO A 617 33.54 -5.66 1.45
CA PRO A 617 33.95 -4.36 1.96
C PRO A 617 32.80 -3.33 1.81
N VAL A 618 32.72 -2.40 2.75
CA VAL A 618 31.81 -1.26 2.67
C VAL A 618 32.20 -0.27 1.57
N PRO A 619 31.27 0.52 1.03
CA PRO A 619 31.56 1.53 0.02
C PRO A 619 32.62 2.53 0.49
N ALA A 620 33.58 2.84 -0.37
CA ALA A 620 34.66 3.78 -0.06
C ALA A 620 34.16 5.24 -0.11
N ALA A 621 34.45 6.02 0.94
CA ALA A 621 34.17 7.44 0.99
C ALA A 621 35.46 8.28 1.00
N SER A 622 35.37 9.55 0.62
CA SER A 622 36.52 10.47 0.69
C SER A 622 36.91 10.72 2.15
N LYS A 623 38.23 10.87 2.40
CA LYS A 623 38.71 11.20 3.75
C LYS A 623 38.13 12.49 4.32
N ALA A 624 37.78 13.44 3.45
CA ALA A 624 37.15 14.70 3.88
C ALA A 624 35.71 14.45 4.33
N LYS A 625 34.95 13.60 3.62
CA LYS A 625 33.58 13.22 4.01
C LYS A 625 33.56 12.44 5.33
N ILE A 626 34.48 11.48 5.52
CA ILE A 626 34.64 10.74 6.77
C ILE A 626 34.95 11.66 7.94
N ARG A 627 35.87 12.64 7.77
CA ARG A 627 36.21 13.60 8.85
C ARG A 627 35.05 14.51 9.21
N LEU A 628 34.26 14.95 8.21
CA LEU A 628 33.05 15.73 8.48
C LEU A 628 32.04 14.89 9.28
N GLY A 629 31.81 13.64 8.90
CA GLY A 629 30.96 12.72 9.61
C GLY A 629 31.43 12.42 11.03
N GLU A 630 32.75 12.24 11.25
CA GLU A 630 33.34 12.12 12.60
C GLU A 630 32.99 13.33 13.45
N ALA A 631 33.21 14.54 12.93
CA ALA A 631 32.92 15.77 13.63
C ALA A 631 31.43 15.86 14.00
N LEU A 632 30.51 15.62 13.07
CA LEU A 632 29.09 15.69 13.30
C LEU A 632 28.57 14.62 14.27
N PHE A 633 29.10 13.41 14.20
CA PHE A 633 28.71 12.28 15.08
C PHE A 633 29.08 12.54 16.55
N TRP A 634 30.17 13.24 16.81
CA TRP A 634 30.68 13.51 18.16
C TRP A 634 30.30 14.86 18.72
N ASP A 635 29.77 15.79 17.90
CA ASP A 635 29.48 17.17 18.28
C ASP A 635 28.02 17.34 18.72
N PRO A 636 27.74 17.80 19.95
CA PRO A 636 26.40 18.07 20.44
C PRO A 636 25.65 19.16 19.67
N ILE A 637 26.31 19.88 18.79
CA ILE A 637 25.74 21.00 18.01
C ILE A 637 24.50 20.64 17.22
N LEU A 638 24.31 19.35 16.90
CA LEU A 638 23.13 18.87 16.18
C LEU A 638 21.92 18.67 17.10
N SER A 639 22.07 18.63 18.40
CA SER A 639 20.92 18.59 19.32
C SER A 639 20.32 19.97 19.53
N GLY A 640 19.01 20.02 19.78
CA GLY A 640 18.33 21.29 19.99
C GLY A 640 18.89 22.08 21.18
N ASN A 641 19.19 21.38 22.28
CA ASN A 641 19.75 21.97 23.51
C ASN A 641 21.28 22.08 23.48
N GLU A 642 21.95 21.57 22.45
CA GLU A 642 23.42 21.54 22.34
C GLU A 642 24.11 20.72 23.46
N ASP A 643 23.42 19.69 23.99
CA ASP A 643 23.82 18.92 25.18
C ASP A 643 24.05 17.43 24.90
N ILE A 644 23.64 16.91 23.73
CA ILE A 644 23.75 15.51 23.37
C ILE A 644 24.21 15.33 21.93
N ALA A 645 25.05 14.34 21.67
CA ALA A 645 25.53 13.94 20.33
C ALA A 645 25.07 12.53 19.98
N CYS A 646 25.17 12.08 18.73
CA CYS A 646 24.96 10.69 18.34
C CYS A 646 25.85 9.75 19.17
N ALA A 647 27.11 10.16 19.39
CA ALA A 647 28.09 9.45 20.23
C ALA A 647 27.71 9.35 21.71
N THR A 648 26.70 10.04 22.22
CA THR A 648 26.26 9.91 23.61
C THR A 648 25.55 8.57 23.82
N CYS A 649 24.68 8.17 22.87
CA CYS A 649 23.97 6.88 22.90
C CYS A 649 24.71 5.79 22.14
N HIS A 650 25.60 6.15 21.21
CA HIS A 650 26.40 5.22 20.38
C HIS A 650 27.91 5.39 20.68
N HIS A 651 28.28 5.24 21.96
CA HIS A 651 29.63 5.59 22.43
C HIS A 651 30.66 4.50 22.17
N SER A 652 31.77 4.86 21.56
CA SER A 652 32.86 3.93 21.22
C SER A 652 33.45 3.16 22.43
N ALA A 653 33.53 3.78 23.60
CA ALA A 653 33.99 3.09 24.83
C ALA A 653 32.95 2.11 25.40
N LEU A 654 31.72 2.14 24.91
CA LEU A 654 30.60 1.28 25.33
C LEU A 654 30.12 0.41 24.14
N SER A 655 31.07 -0.02 23.30
CA SER A 655 30.80 -0.88 22.14
C SER A 655 29.74 -0.34 21.20
N THR A 656 29.73 0.97 21.00
CA THR A 656 28.76 1.71 20.13
C THR A 656 27.29 1.65 20.58
N GLY A 657 27.04 1.36 21.84
CA GLY A 657 25.74 1.52 22.53
C GLY A 657 25.89 2.48 23.71
N ASP A 658 24.94 2.46 24.63
CA ASP A 658 24.98 3.21 25.91
C ASP A 658 24.90 2.31 27.15
N GLU A 659 24.81 1.00 26.97
CA GLU A 659 24.62 -0.02 28.01
C GLU A 659 23.38 0.22 28.89
N LEU A 660 22.43 1.03 28.45
CA LEU A 660 21.16 1.28 29.13
C LEU A 660 20.02 0.45 28.49
N PRO A 661 19.09 -0.06 29.27
CA PRO A 661 17.89 -0.70 28.71
C PRO A 661 17.08 0.26 27.84
N LEU A 662 16.87 1.46 28.32
CA LEU A 662 16.21 2.56 27.63
C LEU A 662 17.12 3.79 27.70
N SER A 663 17.40 4.33 26.54
CA SER A 663 18.33 5.47 26.45
C SER A 663 17.78 6.74 27.11
N ILE A 664 18.69 7.61 27.52
CA ILE A 664 18.39 8.93 28.07
C ILE A 664 18.87 9.97 27.06
N GLY A 665 17.95 10.70 26.47
CA GLY A 665 18.24 11.70 25.47
C GLY A 665 18.67 13.07 26.03
N THR A 666 18.25 14.14 25.34
CA THR A 666 18.58 15.54 25.72
C THR A 666 18.12 15.89 27.13
N GLY A 667 18.90 16.69 27.84
CA GLY A 667 18.69 17.05 29.23
C GLY A 667 19.17 15.98 30.24
N GLY A 668 19.78 14.87 29.77
CA GLY A 668 20.45 13.90 30.67
C GLY A 668 21.87 14.32 30.99
N GLU A 669 22.37 13.89 32.17
CA GLU A 669 23.74 14.17 32.68
C GLU A 669 24.53 12.86 32.77
N ASP A 670 25.83 12.89 32.55
CA ASP A 670 26.76 11.77 32.51
C ASP A 670 26.64 10.85 31.25
N LEU A 671 27.32 9.70 31.25
CA LEU A 671 27.45 8.77 30.12
C LEU A 671 27.15 7.34 30.53
N GLY A 672 26.55 6.57 29.63
CA GLY A 672 26.31 5.15 29.77
C GLY A 672 25.49 4.81 31.01
N PRO A 673 25.83 3.75 31.77
CA PRO A 673 25.09 3.35 32.97
C PRO A 673 25.07 4.39 34.10
N ALA A 674 25.96 5.40 34.05
CA ALA A 674 25.98 6.50 35.01
C ALA A 674 25.03 7.65 34.61
N ARG A 675 24.52 7.64 33.38
CA ARG A 675 23.67 8.72 32.85
C ARG A 675 22.36 8.81 33.62
N MET A 676 22.04 10.00 34.08
CA MET A 676 20.84 10.30 34.85
C MET A 676 19.87 11.13 34.00
N ILE A 677 18.59 10.79 34.11
CA ILE A 677 17.54 11.54 33.45
C ILE A 677 17.32 12.91 34.11
N GLY A 678 17.23 13.96 33.32
CA GLY A 678 16.96 15.32 33.79
C GLY A 678 15.52 15.53 34.24
N GLU A 679 15.30 16.61 35.04
CA GLU A 679 13.96 16.94 35.51
C GLU A 679 13.00 17.24 34.33
N GLY A 680 11.82 16.58 34.33
CA GLY A 680 10.80 16.78 33.30
C GLY A 680 11.13 16.14 31.96
N ARG A 681 12.09 15.19 31.91
CA ARG A 681 12.45 14.42 30.72
C ARG A 681 11.85 13.01 30.80
N GLU A 682 11.66 12.43 29.62
CA GLU A 682 11.21 11.04 29.46
C GLU A 682 12.34 10.16 28.95
N LEU A 683 12.22 8.86 29.21
CA LEU A 683 13.12 7.86 28.65
C LEU A 683 12.80 7.66 27.17
N VAL A 684 13.83 7.50 26.33
CA VAL A 684 13.64 7.02 24.97
C VAL A 684 13.07 5.60 25.06
N PRO A 685 11.92 5.31 24.46
CA PRO A 685 11.19 4.07 24.74
C PRO A 685 11.86 2.80 24.24
N ARG A 686 12.97 2.90 23.54
CA ARG A 686 13.71 1.77 22.96
C ARG A 686 15.20 1.85 23.27
N ASN A 687 15.83 0.68 23.29
CA ASN A 687 17.27 0.54 23.43
C ASN A 687 18.00 1.13 22.20
N ALA A 688 19.12 1.80 22.42
CA ALA A 688 20.00 2.27 21.36
C ALA A 688 20.74 1.08 20.72
N PRO A 689 20.43 0.68 19.48
CA PRO A 689 21.11 -0.44 18.85
C PRO A 689 22.56 -0.08 18.55
N ALA A 690 23.49 -1.03 18.74
CA ALA A 690 24.87 -0.82 18.34
C ALA A 690 24.99 -0.56 16.82
N VAL A 691 25.94 0.29 16.42
CA VAL A 691 26.11 0.70 15.02
C VAL A 691 27.11 -0.16 14.23
N PHE A 692 27.37 -1.37 14.70
CA PHE A 692 28.28 -2.32 14.02
C PHE A 692 27.75 -2.71 12.64
N ASN A 693 28.61 -2.60 11.62
CA ASN A 693 28.37 -3.03 10.23
C ASN A 693 27.14 -2.41 9.53
N LEU A 694 26.52 -1.34 10.09
CA LEU A 694 25.35 -0.69 9.47
C LEU A 694 25.65 0.00 8.14
N GLY A 695 26.91 0.22 7.80
CA GLY A 695 27.31 0.75 6.50
C GLY A 695 27.42 -0.27 5.38
N HIS A 696 27.09 -1.54 5.62
CA HIS A 696 27.15 -2.59 4.59
C HIS A 696 25.98 -2.40 3.59
N PRO A 697 26.18 -2.58 2.28
CA PRO A 697 25.14 -2.35 1.25
C PRO A 697 23.89 -3.24 1.37
N GLU A 698 23.97 -4.35 2.08
CA GLU A 698 22.82 -5.23 2.35
C GLU A 698 21.85 -4.63 3.39
N TRP A 699 22.20 -3.53 4.05
CA TRP A 699 21.28 -2.86 4.97
C TRP A 699 20.27 -2.01 4.21
N THR A 700 19.02 -2.41 4.29
CA THR A 700 17.89 -1.71 3.66
C THR A 700 16.85 -1.23 4.66
N VAL A 701 16.82 -1.79 5.88
CA VAL A 701 15.80 -1.50 6.90
C VAL A 701 16.46 -0.99 8.19
N MET A 702 16.06 0.21 8.63
CA MET A 702 16.58 0.88 9.83
C MET A 702 15.51 1.06 10.89
N PHE A 703 15.93 1.29 12.13
CA PHE A 703 15.14 1.31 13.35
C PHE A 703 14.55 -0.06 13.73
N TRP A 704 14.07 -0.16 14.98
CA TRP A 704 13.44 -1.38 15.49
C TRP A 704 12.06 -1.66 14.87
N ASP A 705 11.36 -0.62 14.42
CA ASP A 705 10.05 -0.67 13.76
C ASP A 705 10.13 -0.60 12.23
N GLY A 706 11.34 -0.42 11.67
CA GLY A 706 11.55 -0.34 10.24
C GLY A 706 10.95 0.89 9.58
N ARG A 707 10.76 1.98 10.32
CA ARG A 707 10.18 3.24 9.80
C ARG A 707 11.05 3.96 8.78
N VAL A 708 12.28 3.49 8.54
CA VAL A 708 13.12 3.91 7.41
C VAL A 708 13.55 2.69 6.64
N ARG A 709 13.21 2.61 5.36
CA ARG A 709 13.55 1.51 4.48
C ARG A 709 14.03 2.02 3.14
N GLU A 710 15.06 1.40 2.59
CA GLU A 710 15.47 1.57 1.20
C GLU A 710 14.62 0.61 0.35
N VAL A 711 13.61 1.16 -0.32
CA VAL A 711 12.68 0.38 -1.16
C VAL A 711 13.22 0.12 -2.56
N LEU A 712 14.07 1.04 -3.05
CA LEU A 712 14.89 0.88 -4.27
C LEU A 712 16.22 1.60 -4.04
N PRO A 713 17.28 1.29 -4.79
CA PRO A 713 18.57 1.97 -4.63
C PRO A 713 18.45 3.50 -4.65
N GLY A 714 18.71 4.12 -3.48
CA GLY A 714 18.64 5.57 -3.28
C GLY A 714 17.23 6.13 -3.09
N VAL A 715 16.19 5.28 -2.96
CA VAL A 715 14.81 5.68 -2.65
C VAL A 715 14.41 5.11 -1.30
N PHE A 716 13.96 5.99 -0.39
CA PHE A 716 13.71 5.63 0.98
C PHE A 716 12.26 5.91 1.38
N ASP A 717 11.60 4.91 1.97
CA ASP A 717 10.37 5.08 2.72
C ASP A 717 10.73 5.56 4.15
N SER A 718 10.02 6.57 4.66
CA SER A 718 10.35 7.15 5.97
C SER A 718 9.19 7.97 6.55
N PRO A 719 9.19 8.26 7.87
CA PRO A 719 8.18 9.15 8.49
C PRO A 719 8.16 10.59 7.95
N ALA A 720 9.20 11.00 7.25
CA ALA A 720 9.25 12.31 6.60
C ALA A 720 8.48 12.33 5.27
N ALA A 721 8.15 11.16 4.73
CA ALA A 721 7.46 11.03 3.46
C ALA A 721 8.11 11.89 2.35
N GLY A 722 7.33 12.66 1.60
CA GLY A 722 7.83 13.55 0.54
C GLY A 722 8.77 14.69 0.99
N ARG A 723 8.99 14.87 2.31
CA ARG A 723 9.93 15.85 2.86
C ARG A 723 11.36 15.34 3.01
N LEU A 724 11.58 14.02 2.86
CA LEU A 724 12.92 13.46 2.89
C LEU A 724 13.69 13.95 1.65
N PRO A 725 14.86 14.60 1.80
CA PRO A 725 15.58 15.11 0.65
C PRO A 725 16.12 13.98 -0.23
N THR A 726 16.22 14.25 -1.52
CA THR A 726 16.90 13.36 -2.47
C THR A 726 18.42 13.44 -2.28
N GLY A 727 19.14 12.40 -2.75
CA GLY A 727 20.60 12.42 -2.68
C GLY A 727 21.19 11.78 -1.42
N LEU A 728 20.40 11.08 -0.63
CA LEU A 728 20.89 10.23 0.45
C LEU A 728 21.61 9.00 -0.15
N ASP A 729 22.78 8.66 0.40
CA ASP A 729 23.67 7.62 -0.17
C ASP A 729 23.28 6.19 0.25
N SER A 730 22.48 6.01 1.30
CA SER A 730 22.14 4.69 1.89
C SER A 730 21.03 4.80 2.93
N ALA A 731 20.43 3.67 3.30
CA ALA A 731 19.46 3.58 4.41
C ALA A 731 20.04 4.12 5.73
N LEU A 732 21.35 3.96 5.98
CA LEU A 732 22.01 4.52 7.14
C LEU A 732 22.06 6.06 7.09
N ALA A 733 22.23 6.66 5.92
CA ALA A 733 22.16 8.11 5.75
C ALA A 733 20.73 8.62 5.97
N ALA A 734 19.72 7.92 5.43
CA ALA A 734 18.32 8.24 5.67
C ALA A 734 17.96 8.13 7.15
N GLN A 735 18.44 7.11 7.86
CA GLN A 735 18.26 6.97 9.32
C GLN A 735 18.83 8.15 10.09
N ALA A 736 20.02 8.65 9.70
CA ALA A 736 20.72 9.74 10.40
C ALA A 736 19.96 11.08 10.36
N MET A 737 18.93 11.22 9.50
CA MET A 737 18.06 12.39 9.43
C MET A 737 17.15 12.53 10.66
N PHE A 738 16.73 11.43 11.32
CA PHE A 738 15.61 11.42 12.27
C PHE A 738 15.93 11.67 13.74
N PRO A 739 17.04 11.21 14.35
CA PRO A 739 17.29 11.42 15.78
C PRO A 739 17.24 12.89 16.21
N VAL A 740 17.66 13.79 15.34
CA VAL A 740 17.67 15.24 15.59
C VAL A 740 16.27 15.88 15.58
N THR A 741 15.26 15.15 15.05
CA THR A 741 13.85 15.61 15.02
C THR A 741 13.04 15.06 16.18
N SER A 742 13.54 14.04 16.89
CA SER A 742 12.88 13.40 18.04
C SER A 742 13.05 14.23 19.29
N ARG A 743 11.92 14.56 19.95
CA ARG A 743 11.93 15.41 21.18
C ARG A 743 12.68 14.75 22.33
N ASP A 744 12.47 13.47 22.52
CA ASP A 744 13.05 12.71 23.63
C ASP A 744 14.50 12.33 23.37
N GLU A 745 14.93 12.26 22.11
CA GLU A 745 16.29 11.92 21.73
C GLU A 745 17.20 13.16 21.71
N MET A 746 17.04 14.06 20.71
CA MET A 746 18.00 15.15 20.49
C MET A 746 17.38 16.53 20.37
N ARG A 747 16.08 16.66 20.05
CA ARG A 747 15.45 17.95 19.73
C ARG A 747 15.11 18.79 20.96
N GLY A 748 14.54 18.16 22.00
CA GLY A 748 14.06 18.82 23.23
C GLY A 748 12.60 19.32 23.17
N ASN A 749 12.12 19.77 24.31
CA ASN A 749 10.74 20.21 24.51
C ASN A 749 10.55 21.71 24.25
N ARG A 750 9.31 22.14 23.95
CA ARG A 750 8.99 23.54 23.70
C ARG A 750 9.38 24.42 24.87
N GLY A 751 10.15 25.46 24.60
CA GLY A 751 10.64 26.39 25.61
C GLY A 751 11.98 25.98 26.21
N ASP A 752 12.58 24.89 25.79
CA ASP A 752 13.93 24.50 26.22
C ASP A 752 14.96 25.57 25.81
N MET A 753 16.04 25.58 26.55
CA MET A 753 17.19 26.47 26.33
C MET A 753 18.41 25.62 25.99
N THR A 754 19.29 26.17 25.15
CA THR A 754 20.60 25.55 24.93
C THR A 754 21.45 25.65 26.20
N ILE A 755 22.51 24.87 26.29
CA ILE A 755 23.46 24.93 27.41
C ILE A 755 24.09 26.32 27.61
N HIS A 756 24.03 27.17 26.58
CA HIS A 756 24.49 28.56 26.65
C HIS A 756 23.40 29.57 27.06
N GLY A 757 22.18 29.08 27.37
CA GLY A 757 21.06 29.90 27.80
C GLY A 757 20.36 30.67 26.67
N ALA A 758 20.58 30.29 25.42
CA ALA A 758 19.78 30.75 24.28
C ALA A 758 18.50 29.90 24.16
N LEU A 759 17.48 30.45 23.53
CA LEU A 759 16.28 29.66 23.22
C LEU A 759 16.64 28.60 22.16
N ASN A 760 16.21 27.36 22.39
CA ASN A 760 16.35 26.31 21.41
C ASN A 760 15.36 26.59 20.24
N GLU A 761 15.87 27.00 19.09
CA GLU A 761 15.10 27.43 17.92
C GLU A 761 14.31 26.29 17.29
N VAL A 762 14.82 25.04 17.38
CA VAL A 762 14.20 23.88 16.73
C VAL A 762 12.92 23.43 17.45
N THR A 763 12.78 23.69 18.77
CA THR A 763 11.67 23.18 19.56
C THR A 763 10.31 23.80 19.25
N ASN A 764 10.27 25.00 18.67
CA ASN A 764 9.04 25.71 18.31
C ASN A 764 8.53 25.38 16.92
N ILE A 765 9.34 24.72 16.08
CA ILE A 765 8.94 24.20 14.78
C ILE A 765 7.95 23.03 15.04
N LYS A 766 6.95 22.87 14.22
CA LYS A 766 5.98 21.77 14.41
C LYS A 766 6.64 20.41 14.17
N ASP A 767 6.11 19.37 14.79
CA ASP A 767 6.74 18.06 14.79
C ASP A 767 6.80 17.41 13.40
N TYR A 768 5.84 17.73 12.54
CA TYR A 768 5.77 17.25 11.16
C TYR A 768 6.56 18.13 10.14
N GLU A 769 7.03 19.32 10.54
CA GLU A 769 7.86 20.20 9.70
C GLU A 769 9.34 19.82 9.84
N VAL A 770 9.67 18.56 9.54
CA VAL A 770 11.02 18.01 9.73
C VAL A 770 12.05 18.64 8.79
N ASP A 771 11.65 19.02 7.58
CA ASP A 771 12.43 19.77 6.62
C ASP A 771 12.90 21.13 7.19
N VAL A 772 11.99 21.88 7.80
CA VAL A 772 12.31 23.17 8.45
C VAL A 772 13.23 22.95 9.67
N GLN A 773 13.09 21.81 10.38
CA GLN A 773 13.98 21.47 11.49
C GLN A 773 15.41 21.21 10.99
N TRP A 774 15.55 20.47 9.89
CA TRP A 774 16.85 20.21 9.27
C TRP A 774 17.48 21.48 8.72
N GLU A 775 16.70 22.37 8.08
CA GLU A 775 17.17 23.68 7.62
C GLU A 775 17.72 24.52 8.79
N ALA A 776 17.01 24.61 9.90
CA ALA A 776 17.46 25.35 11.09
C ALA A 776 18.79 24.80 11.66
N LEU A 777 18.95 23.47 11.68
CA LEU A 777 20.21 22.85 12.10
C LEU A 777 21.36 23.12 11.12
N MET A 778 21.10 23.14 9.82
CA MET A 778 22.10 23.50 8.81
C MET A 778 22.48 24.97 8.91
N GLU A 779 21.53 25.89 9.11
CA GLU A 779 21.82 27.29 9.38
C GLU A 779 22.76 27.43 10.59
N ARG A 780 22.48 26.72 11.68
CA ARG A 780 23.34 26.69 12.88
C ARG A 780 24.76 26.23 12.54
N LEU A 781 24.90 25.10 11.83
CA LEU A 781 26.21 24.55 11.41
C LEU A 781 26.99 25.53 10.54
N MET A 782 26.33 26.19 9.59
CA MET A 782 26.98 27.13 8.68
C MET A 782 27.45 28.45 9.35
N THR A 783 26.98 28.75 10.57
CA THR A 783 27.54 29.85 11.37
C THR A 783 28.95 29.56 11.89
N ILE A 784 29.37 28.28 11.88
CA ILE A 784 30.69 27.86 12.38
C ILE A 784 31.64 27.69 11.21
N PRO A 785 32.68 28.59 11.08
CA PRO A 785 33.57 28.61 9.90
C PRO A 785 34.31 27.27 9.66
N THR A 786 34.57 26.53 10.74
CA THR A 786 35.21 25.20 10.64
C THR A 786 34.32 24.21 9.92
N TYR A 787 33.01 24.18 10.25
CA TYR A 787 32.05 23.32 9.55
C TYR A 787 31.89 23.73 8.09
N GLU A 788 31.72 25.02 7.78
CA GLU A 788 31.64 25.47 6.40
C GLU A 788 32.86 25.00 5.57
N ALA A 789 34.08 25.11 6.13
CA ALA A 789 35.29 24.64 5.47
C ALA A 789 35.31 23.13 5.28
N MET A 790 34.81 22.35 6.26
CA MET A 790 34.73 20.88 6.19
C MET A 790 33.71 20.42 5.15
N PHE A 791 32.52 21.06 5.07
CA PHE A 791 31.51 20.76 4.06
C PHE A 791 32.04 21.03 2.65
N ARG A 792 32.68 22.19 2.42
CA ARG A 792 33.32 22.51 1.11
C ARG A 792 34.41 21.50 0.72
N ALA A 793 35.15 20.99 1.69
CA ALA A 793 36.17 19.96 1.43
C ALA A 793 35.55 18.56 1.14
N ALA A 794 34.45 18.23 1.79
CA ALA A 794 33.75 16.96 1.65
C ALA A 794 32.95 16.86 0.33
N TYR A 795 32.39 18.01 -0.11
CA TYR A 795 31.51 18.13 -1.28
C TYR A 795 31.99 19.23 -2.25
N PRO A 796 33.09 19.00 -2.97
CA PRO A 796 33.64 20.01 -3.88
C PRO A 796 32.68 20.29 -5.03
N GLY A 797 32.37 21.58 -5.23
CA GLY A 797 31.49 22.04 -6.31
C GLY A 797 30.01 22.19 -5.90
N VAL A 798 29.63 21.82 -4.69
CA VAL A 798 28.32 22.12 -4.11
C VAL A 798 28.34 23.56 -3.58
N GLU A 799 27.36 24.36 -3.98
CA GLU A 799 27.26 25.76 -3.56
C GLU A 799 26.47 25.93 -2.26
N THR A 800 25.36 25.19 -2.13
CA THR A 800 24.47 25.16 -0.96
C THR A 800 24.51 23.80 -0.31
N PHE A 801 24.63 23.76 1.00
CA PHE A 801 24.64 22.52 1.77
C PHE A 801 23.32 22.37 2.52
N GLU A 802 22.71 21.22 2.38
CA GLU A 802 21.49 20.80 3.06
C GLU A 802 21.77 19.62 4.00
N PHE A 803 20.80 19.21 4.82
CA PHE A 803 21.06 18.27 5.91
C PHE A 803 21.41 16.86 5.43
N GLU A 804 20.99 16.45 4.22
CA GLU A 804 21.41 15.18 3.62
C GLU A 804 22.93 15.11 3.40
N HIS A 805 23.60 16.22 3.17
CA HIS A 805 25.06 16.25 3.12
C HIS A 805 25.69 15.92 4.49
N ALA A 806 25.09 16.40 5.58
CA ALA A 806 25.49 16.04 6.94
C ALA A 806 25.21 14.57 7.23
N ALA A 807 24.00 14.08 6.91
CA ALA A 807 23.58 12.70 7.08
C ALA A 807 24.48 11.71 6.29
N ASN A 808 24.74 12.01 5.01
CA ASN A 808 25.67 11.25 4.17
C ASN A 808 27.10 11.20 4.73
N ALA A 809 27.56 12.28 5.36
CA ALA A 809 28.88 12.30 5.99
C ALA A 809 28.91 11.44 7.27
N MET A 810 27.86 11.53 8.10
CA MET A 810 27.71 10.69 9.31
C MET A 810 27.64 9.20 8.94
N ALA A 811 26.88 8.85 7.92
CA ALA A 811 26.82 7.47 7.41
C ALA A 811 28.19 6.99 6.89
N ALA A 812 28.91 7.83 6.14
CA ALA A 812 30.25 7.50 5.65
C ALA A 812 31.27 7.30 6.79
N TYR A 813 31.20 8.06 7.87
CA TYR A 813 32.00 7.86 9.08
C TYR A 813 31.67 6.55 9.76
N GLN A 814 30.40 6.26 10.01
CA GLN A 814 29.97 5.01 10.65
C GLN A 814 30.39 3.79 9.81
N ALA A 815 30.14 3.82 8.50
CA ALA A 815 30.54 2.76 7.58
C ALA A 815 32.07 2.50 7.61
N HIS A 816 32.87 3.56 7.66
CA HIS A 816 34.32 3.43 7.69
C HIS A 816 34.85 2.94 9.04
N THR A 817 34.27 3.42 10.15
CA THR A 817 34.84 3.27 11.49
C THR A 817 34.31 2.04 12.21
N PHE A 818 33.05 1.65 11.98
CA PHE A 818 32.38 0.60 12.75
C PHE A 818 32.06 -0.66 11.92
N SER A 819 32.75 -0.88 10.80
CA SER A 819 32.64 -2.11 10.01
C SER A 819 33.79 -3.08 10.28
N PHE A 820 33.47 -4.27 10.71
CA PHE A 820 34.41 -5.29 11.19
C PHE A 820 34.17 -6.62 10.44
N PHE A 821 35.29 -7.26 9.98
CA PHE A 821 35.27 -8.44 9.13
C PHE A 821 36.33 -9.48 9.57
N ASP A 822 36.75 -9.46 10.86
CA ASP A 822 37.86 -10.26 11.36
C ASP A 822 37.48 -11.18 12.53
N SER A 823 36.18 -11.46 12.72
CA SER A 823 35.71 -12.39 13.74
C SER A 823 36.24 -13.83 13.45
N PRO A 824 36.31 -14.71 14.44
CA PRO A 824 36.58 -16.12 14.20
C PRO A 824 35.69 -16.73 13.14
N PHE A 825 34.41 -16.34 13.07
CA PHE A 825 33.47 -16.81 12.06
C PHE A 825 33.80 -16.27 10.65
N ASP A 826 34.18 -14.99 10.54
CA ASP A 826 34.62 -14.42 9.23
C ASP A 826 35.84 -15.12 8.67
N ARG A 827 36.83 -15.40 9.54
CA ARG A 827 38.03 -16.15 9.14
C ARG A 827 37.69 -17.58 8.74
N PHE A 828 36.74 -18.23 9.40
CA PHE A 828 36.27 -19.56 9.02
C PHE A 828 35.60 -19.54 7.65
N LEU A 829 34.69 -18.56 7.39
CA LEU A 829 34.07 -18.35 6.09
C LEU A 829 35.13 -18.08 4.98
N ALA A 830 36.21 -17.39 5.31
CA ALA A 830 37.34 -17.14 4.41
C ALA A 830 38.26 -18.36 4.21
N GLY A 831 37.94 -19.52 4.81
CA GLY A 831 38.64 -20.79 4.63
C GLY A 831 39.63 -21.17 5.74
N ASP A 832 39.73 -20.42 6.86
CA ASP A 832 40.54 -20.83 8.03
C ASP A 832 39.71 -21.79 8.90
N GLU A 833 39.80 -23.09 8.58
CA GLU A 833 39.14 -24.17 9.30
C GLU A 833 39.50 -24.23 10.81
N THR A 834 40.58 -23.57 11.22
CA THR A 834 41.03 -23.55 12.62
C THR A 834 40.52 -22.36 13.42
N ALA A 835 39.87 -21.41 12.77
CA ALA A 835 39.38 -20.17 13.40
C ALA A 835 38.28 -20.42 14.44
N LEU A 836 37.42 -21.40 14.18
CA LEU A 836 36.36 -21.78 15.12
C LEU A 836 36.82 -22.93 16.02
N SER A 837 36.55 -22.82 17.33
CA SER A 837 36.68 -23.91 18.27
C SER A 837 35.70 -25.04 17.93
N SER A 838 35.96 -26.26 18.39
CA SER A 838 35.03 -27.39 18.21
C SER A 838 33.67 -27.16 18.85
N VAL A 839 33.62 -26.39 19.96
CA VAL A 839 32.38 -26.03 20.65
C VAL A 839 31.60 -25.03 19.81
N ALA A 840 32.28 -24.01 19.26
CA ALA A 840 31.63 -23.02 18.39
C ALA A 840 31.13 -23.62 17.08
N LYS A 841 31.89 -24.59 16.49
CA LYS A 841 31.42 -25.31 15.30
C LYS A 841 30.15 -26.11 15.60
N ALA A 842 30.12 -26.83 16.71
CA ALA A 842 28.91 -27.56 17.13
C ALA A 842 27.73 -26.60 17.42
N GLY A 843 28.00 -25.41 17.94
CA GLY A 843 27.00 -24.35 18.12
C GLY A 843 26.47 -23.80 16.79
N ALA A 844 27.35 -23.60 15.81
CA ALA A 844 26.95 -23.20 14.47
C ALA A 844 26.10 -24.29 13.78
N GLU A 845 26.46 -25.57 13.90
CA GLU A 845 25.65 -26.68 13.37
C GLU A 845 24.27 -26.74 14.03
N LEU A 846 24.15 -26.38 15.32
CA LEU A 846 22.85 -26.25 15.98
C LEU A 846 22.07 -25.04 15.47
N PHE A 847 22.71 -23.89 15.30
CA PHE A 847 22.13 -22.64 14.85
C PHE A 847 21.53 -22.75 13.45
N TYR A 848 22.29 -23.30 12.48
CA TYR A 848 21.87 -23.51 11.10
C TYR A 848 21.04 -24.79 10.90
N GLY A 849 21.00 -25.68 11.90
CA GLY A 849 20.34 -26.97 11.86
C GLY A 849 19.20 -27.07 12.89
N LYS A 850 19.42 -27.85 13.97
CA LYS A 850 18.38 -28.23 14.94
C LYS A 850 17.63 -27.03 15.54
N ALA A 851 18.32 -25.97 15.92
CA ALA A 851 17.74 -24.81 16.57
C ALA A 851 17.04 -23.87 15.55
N ASN A 852 17.37 -23.98 14.27
CA ASN A 852 16.78 -23.25 13.16
C ASN A 852 16.77 -21.71 13.33
N CYS A 853 17.79 -21.16 13.98
CA CYS A 853 17.93 -19.72 14.21
C CYS A 853 18.11 -18.95 12.89
N VAL A 854 18.64 -19.61 11.87
CA VAL A 854 18.85 -19.07 10.52
C VAL A 854 17.55 -18.65 9.82
N GLN A 855 16.39 -19.11 10.30
CA GLN A 855 15.10 -18.73 9.74
C GLN A 855 14.85 -17.20 9.84
N CYS A 856 15.36 -16.54 10.88
CA CYS A 856 15.29 -15.08 11.07
C CYS A 856 16.71 -14.47 10.98
N HIS A 857 17.72 -15.13 11.52
CA HIS A 857 19.11 -14.67 11.48
C HIS A 857 19.83 -15.24 10.26
N SER A 858 19.29 -14.95 9.07
CA SER A 858 19.79 -15.34 7.76
C SER A 858 20.82 -14.34 7.20
N THR A 859 21.24 -14.51 5.94
CA THR A 859 22.22 -13.69 5.22
C THR A 859 23.62 -13.62 5.87
N SER A 860 24.53 -12.93 5.25
CA SER A 860 25.87 -12.73 5.79
C SER A 860 25.92 -11.74 6.95
N LEU A 861 24.88 -10.91 7.11
CA LEU A 861 24.70 -10.02 8.26
C LEU A 861 24.08 -10.72 9.47
N LEU A 862 23.55 -11.94 9.31
CA LEU A 862 22.81 -12.70 10.33
C LEU A 862 21.54 -11.99 10.80
N THR A 863 20.77 -11.51 9.83
CA THR A 863 19.45 -10.91 9.97
C THR A 863 18.69 -11.05 8.65
N ASP A 864 17.39 -11.32 8.69
CA ASP A 864 16.49 -11.23 7.54
C ASP A 864 15.99 -9.80 7.32
N GLN A 865 16.22 -8.91 8.29
CA GLN A 865 15.68 -7.55 8.39
C GLN A 865 14.14 -7.49 8.43
N ASP A 866 13.47 -8.63 8.57
CA ASP A 866 12.03 -8.76 8.75
C ASP A 866 11.61 -8.55 10.21
N PHE A 867 10.29 -8.56 10.45
CA PHE A 867 9.70 -8.21 11.73
C PHE A 867 9.04 -9.42 12.37
N HIS A 868 9.37 -9.66 13.65
CA HIS A 868 8.86 -10.82 14.37
C HIS A 868 8.37 -10.42 15.75
N ASN A 869 7.18 -10.91 16.13
CA ASN A 869 6.68 -10.81 17.47
C ASN A 869 7.21 -11.97 18.32
N LEU A 870 8.12 -11.67 19.23
CA LEU A 870 8.69 -12.64 20.19
C LEU A 870 8.03 -12.56 21.57
N ALA A 871 6.94 -11.83 21.74
CA ALA A 871 6.28 -11.58 23.03
C ALA A 871 7.25 -11.04 24.09
N VAL A 872 8.10 -10.06 23.73
CA VAL A 872 9.09 -9.48 24.64
C VAL A 872 8.41 -8.74 25.79
N PRO A 873 8.84 -8.92 27.09
CA PRO A 873 8.27 -8.16 28.21
C PRO A 873 8.28 -6.66 27.96
N GLN A 874 7.18 -5.99 28.26
CA GLN A 874 7.05 -4.55 28.06
C GLN A 874 7.65 -3.80 29.25
N ILE A 875 8.59 -2.90 28.98
CA ILE A 875 9.25 -2.05 30.00
C ILE A 875 9.33 -0.61 29.52
N GLY A 876 9.39 0.32 30.47
CA GLY A 876 9.48 1.74 30.19
C GLY A 876 8.13 2.41 29.92
N PRO A 877 8.14 3.60 29.29
CA PRO A 877 6.94 4.39 29.07
C PRO A 877 6.02 3.80 27.98
N GLY A 878 6.55 2.93 27.11
CA GLY A 878 5.86 2.55 25.87
C GLY A 878 5.95 3.66 24.83
N LYS A 879 5.10 3.61 23.82
CA LYS A 879 5.01 4.62 22.75
C LYS A 879 3.57 5.05 22.53
N ALA A 880 3.31 6.36 22.63
CA ALA A 880 1.98 6.92 22.35
C ALA A 880 1.46 6.50 20.94
N PRO A 881 0.16 6.29 20.75
CA PRO A 881 -0.91 6.45 21.74
C PRO A 881 -1.20 5.19 22.60
N GLU A 882 -0.39 4.13 22.47
CA GLU A 882 -0.65 2.84 23.15
C GLU A 882 0.10 2.65 24.47
N GLU A 883 0.62 3.72 25.05
CA GLU A 883 1.26 3.66 26.37
C GLU A 883 0.44 2.86 27.40
N PRO A 884 1.04 2.03 28.23
CA PRO A 884 2.50 1.80 28.42
C PRO A 884 3.07 0.72 27.47
N PHE A 885 2.44 0.45 26.35
CA PHE A 885 2.92 -0.55 25.39
C PHE A 885 3.72 0.11 24.26
N ASP A 886 4.72 -0.62 23.75
CA ASP A 886 5.31 -0.37 22.44
C ASP A 886 4.83 -1.46 21.48
N SER A 887 3.94 -1.10 20.59
CA SER A 887 3.36 -2.03 19.61
C SER A 887 4.25 -2.32 18.39
N GLY A 888 5.47 -1.81 18.38
CA GLY A 888 6.49 -2.15 17.37
C GLY A 888 6.13 -1.69 15.95
N ARG A 889 6.26 -2.61 15.00
CA ARG A 889 5.98 -2.40 13.59
C ARG A 889 4.53 -1.99 13.31
N PHE A 890 3.58 -2.45 14.09
CA PHE A 890 2.17 -2.04 14.01
C PHE A 890 1.98 -0.52 13.93
N ARG A 891 2.83 0.26 14.55
CA ARG A 891 2.75 1.74 14.52
C ARG A 891 3.01 2.32 13.13
N GLU A 892 3.78 1.63 12.32
CA GLU A 892 4.15 2.07 10.98
C GLU A 892 3.20 1.50 9.91
N THR A 893 2.67 0.30 10.14
CA THR A 893 1.82 -0.40 9.18
C THR A 893 0.33 -0.35 9.52
N GLY A 894 -0.02 -0.24 10.80
CA GLY A 894 -1.37 -0.44 11.30
C GLY A 894 -1.84 -1.91 11.25
N ASP A 895 -0.97 -2.84 10.84
CA ASP A 895 -1.29 -4.26 10.72
C ASP A 895 -1.26 -4.97 12.08
N GLU A 896 -2.34 -5.65 12.46
CA GLU A 896 -2.39 -6.41 13.71
C GLU A 896 -1.42 -7.59 13.73
N GLU A 897 -1.04 -8.15 12.57
CA GLU A 897 0.02 -9.15 12.45
C GLU A 897 1.39 -8.59 12.86
N ASP A 898 1.61 -7.29 12.65
CA ASP A 898 2.82 -6.57 13.04
C ASP A 898 2.82 -6.11 14.51
N ARG A 899 1.73 -6.36 15.23
CA ARG A 899 1.61 -5.92 16.63
C ARG A 899 2.63 -6.62 17.50
N PHE A 900 3.46 -5.80 18.19
CA PHE A 900 4.62 -6.23 18.98
C PHE A 900 5.73 -6.90 18.18
N ALA A 901 5.70 -6.77 16.84
CA ALA A 901 6.78 -7.22 15.98
C ALA A 901 7.89 -6.15 15.91
N PHE A 902 9.13 -6.61 15.91
CA PHE A 902 10.32 -5.78 15.84
C PHE A 902 11.30 -6.39 14.86
N ARG A 903 12.08 -5.55 14.19
CA ARG A 903 13.06 -5.98 13.20
C ARG A 903 14.09 -6.90 13.85
N THR A 904 14.41 -8.01 13.16
CA THR A 904 15.50 -8.92 13.55
C THR A 904 16.83 -8.16 13.63
N PRO A 905 17.50 -8.09 14.81
CA PRO A 905 18.81 -7.47 14.90
C PRO A 905 19.89 -8.35 14.30
N PRO A 906 21.03 -7.76 13.82
CA PRO A 906 22.17 -8.53 13.39
C PRO A 906 22.86 -9.20 14.61
N LEU A 907 23.50 -10.34 14.38
CA LEU A 907 24.21 -11.04 15.46
C LEU A 907 25.73 -10.82 15.45
N ARG A 908 26.28 -10.13 14.46
CA ARG A 908 27.71 -9.81 14.44
C ARG A 908 28.06 -8.87 15.58
N ASN A 909 29.08 -9.21 16.35
CA ASN A 909 29.50 -8.53 17.59
C ASN A 909 28.44 -8.50 18.72
N VAL A 910 27.43 -9.38 18.66
CA VAL A 910 26.28 -9.34 19.58
C VAL A 910 26.67 -9.48 21.06
N THR A 911 27.77 -10.18 21.37
CA THR A 911 28.24 -10.31 22.76
C THR A 911 28.68 -9.01 23.42
N LEU A 912 28.90 -7.97 22.59
CA LEU A 912 29.33 -6.65 23.05
C LEU A 912 28.16 -5.67 23.29
N THR A 913 26.93 -6.05 22.97
CA THR A 913 25.81 -5.10 22.81
C THR A 913 24.71 -5.26 23.85
N ALA A 914 25.05 -5.77 25.03
CA ALA A 914 24.08 -5.84 26.14
C ALA A 914 23.68 -4.43 26.62
N PRO A 915 22.42 -4.26 27.13
CA PRO A 915 21.35 -5.24 27.26
C PRO A 915 20.58 -5.47 25.94
N TYR A 916 19.85 -6.56 25.85
CA TYR A 916 19.30 -7.10 24.61
C TYR A 916 17.80 -6.87 24.44
N MET A 917 17.27 -7.12 23.23
CA MET A 917 15.95 -6.82 22.70
C MET A 917 15.74 -5.32 22.44
N HIS A 918 14.64 -5.01 21.74
CA HIS A 918 14.32 -3.63 21.36
C HIS A 918 14.22 -2.63 22.52
N ASN A 919 14.01 -3.12 23.72
CA ASN A 919 13.86 -2.32 24.93
C ASN A 919 14.87 -2.69 26.04
N GLY A 920 15.91 -3.47 25.73
CA GLY A 920 16.92 -3.84 26.72
C GLY A 920 16.44 -4.77 27.86
N THR A 921 15.37 -5.52 27.63
CA THR A 921 14.69 -6.39 28.60
C THR A 921 15.63 -7.43 29.23
N TYR A 922 16.60 -7.99 28.52
CA TYR A 922 17.49 -9.05 28.98
C TYR A 922 18.95 -8.58 29.08
N ALA A 923 19.59 -8.92 30.19
CA ALA A 923 20.99 -8.56 30.44
C ALA A 923 21.99 -9.53 29.79
N THR A 924 21.57 -10.77 29.50
CA THR A 924 22.46 -11.81 28.98
C THR A 924 21.92 -12.51 27.73
N LEU A 925 22.80 -12.96 26.83
CA LEU A 925 22.39 -13.78 25.68
C LEU A 925 21.78 -15.12 26.08
N GLU A 926 22.13 -15.65 27.25
CA GLU A 926 21.50 -16.86 27.76
C GLU A 926 20.01 -16.64 28.05
N ASP A 927 19.65 -15.51 28.69
CA ASP A 927 18.25 -15.15 28.94
C ASP A 927 17.48 -14.93 27.62
N VAL A 928 18.11 -14.30 26.64
CA VAL A 928 17.56 -14.14 25.29
C VAL A 928 17.29 -15.49 24.63
N LEU A 929 18.26 -16.40 24.66
CA LEU A 929 18.11 -17.73 24.07
C LEU A 929 17.03 -18.56 24.76
N ARG A 930 16.93 -18.47 26.09
CA ARG A 930 15.86 -19.12 26.88
C ARG A 930 14.48 -18.54 26.54
N HIS A 931 14.41 -17.23 26.29
CA HIS A 931 13.18 -16.59 25.83
C HIS A 931 12.74 -17.11 24.47
N HIS A 932 13.64 -17.24 23.50
CA HIS A 932 13.33 -17.82 22.18
C HIS A 932 12.87 -19.30 22.27
N ILE A 933 13.39 -20.09 23.25
CA ILE A 933 12.98 -21.46 23.44
C ILE A 933 11.56 -21.56 24.01
N ASP A 934 11.22 -20.74 25.01
CA ASP A 934 9.90 -20.75 25.64
C ASP A 934 9.50 -19.32 26.09
N PRO A 935 8.93 -18.50 25.19
CA PRO A 935 8.50 -17.14 25.50
C PRO A 935 7.48 -17.07 26.66
N ALA A 936 6.53 -18.02 26.70
CA ALA A 936 5.49 -18.01 27.73
C ALA A 936 6.07 -18.27 29.13
N GLN A 937 6.97 -19.25 29.25
CA GLN A 937 7.65 -19.52 30.53
C GLN A 937 8.58 -18.35 30.92
N SER A 938 9.27 -17.77 29.95
CA SER A 938 10.16 -16.62 30.17
C SER A 938 9.37 -15.39 30.67
N LEU A 939 8.24 -15.07 30.04
CA LEU A 939 7.33 -14.00 30.50
C LEU A 939 6.84 -14.23 31.95
N ALA A 940 6.35 -15.44 32.23
CA ALA A 940 5.80 -15.79 33.53
C ALA A 940 6.84 -15.70 34.68
N ASN A 941 8.11 -15.95 34.35
CA ASN A 941 9.23 -15.92 35.32
C ASN A 941 10.06 -14.62 35.25
N TYR A 942 9.68 -13.64 34.44
CA TYR A 942 10.45 -12.44 34.23
C TYR A 942 10.59 -11.61 35.51
N ALA A 943 11.80 -11.52 36.00
CA ALA A 943 12.15 -10.79 37.23
C ALA A 943 13.54 -10.16 37.09
N PRO A 944 13.69 -9.08 36.33
CA PRO A 944 15.00 -8.48 36.01
C PRO A 944 15.64 -7.82 37.24
N THR A 945 16.94 -7.92 37.31
CA THR A 945 17.74 -7.29 38.39
C THR A 945 18.63 -6.14 37.89
N HIS A 946 18.71 -5.97 36.57
CA HIS A 946 19.57 -4.95 35.93
C HIS A 946 18.81 -3.64 35.63
N LEU A 947 17.47 -3.63 35.73
CA LEU A 947 16.68 -2.43 35.50
C LEU A 947 16.76 -1.46 36.70
N ALA A 948 16.87 -0.17 36.38
CA ALA A 948 16.75 0.87 37.41
C ALA A 948 15.32 0.88 37.97
N SER A 949 15.18 1.25 39.26
CA SER A 949 13.88 1.30 39.93
C SER A 949 12.90 2.32 39.34
N SER A 950 13.38 3.21 38.50
CA SER A 950 12.58 4.18 37.73
C SER A 950 11.96 3.61 36.47
N VAL A 951 12.42 2.45 35.98
CA VAL A 951 11.88 1.80 34.80
C VAL A 951 10.63 1.01 35.16
N THR A 952 9.50 1.38 34.59
CA THR A 952 8.23 0.67 34.79
C THR A 952 8.28 -0.69 34.07
N ILE A 953 7.76 -1.73 34.70
CA ILE A 953 7.60 -3.07 34.11
C ILE A 953 6.11 -3.34 33.96
N THR A 954 5.66 -3.57 32.74
CA THR A 954 4.27 -3.92 32.42
C THR A 954 4.25 -5.38 31.95
N ASN A 955 4.15 -6.31 32.90
CA ASN A 955 4.22 -7.76 32.65
C ASN A 955 3.24 -8.55 33.55
N ASP A 956 2.07 -7.99 33.88
CA ASP A 956 1.00 -8.69 34.59
C ASP A 956 0.35 -9.78 33.68
N PRO A 957 -0.46 -10.70 34.24
CA PRO A 957 -1.03 -11.80 33.48
C PRO A 957 -1.88 -11.38 32.26
N ALA A 958 -2.56 -10.22 32.29
CA ALA A 958 -3.33 -9.72 31.17
C ALA A 958 -2.40 -9.21 30.05
N THR A 959 -1.29 -8.58 30.42
CA THR A 959 -0.24 -8.19 29.48
C THR A 959 0.40 -9.41 28.82
N GLN A 960 0.74 -10.44 29.59
CA GLN A 960 1.30 -11.69 29.05
C GLN A 960 0.32 -12.35 28.07
N GLU A 961 -0.97 -12.42 28.42
CA GLU A 961 -2.00 -12.93 27.53
C GLU A 961 -2.10 -12.10 26.24
N ARG A 962 -2.08 -10.77 26.34
CA ARG A 962 -2.12 -9.85 25.19
C ARG A 962 -0.93 -10.08 24.25
N LEU A 963 0.28 -10.23 24.77
CA LEU A 963 1.49 -10.47 23.97
C LEU A 963 1.46 -11.84 23.26
N LEU A 964 1.02 -12.90 23.98
CA LEU A 964 1.00 -14.27 23.48
C LEU A 964 -0.21 -14.58 22.58
N SER A 965 -1.26 -13.74 22.61
CA SER A 965 -2.45 -13.87 21.75
C SER A 965 -2.50 -12.87 20.61
N ALA A 966 -1.48 -12.02 20.45
CA ALA A 966 -1.40 -11.12 19.33
C ALA A 966 -1.35 -11.92 18.02
N PRO A 967 -2.03 -11.49 16.95
CA PRO A 967 -2.13 -12.25 15.69
C PRO A 967 -0.78 -12.66 15.11
N GLY A 968 0.20 -11.78 15.07
CA GLY A 968 1.55 -12.08 14.57
C GLY A 968 2.45 -12.86 15.54
N PHE A 969 1.94 -13.30 16.69
CA PHE A 969 2.71 -14.17 17.58
C PHE A 969 2.65 -15.62 17.09
N GLU A 970 3.62 -16.00 16.30
CA GLU A 970 3.87 -17.40 15.97
C GLU A 970 4.96 -17.95 16.90
N PRO A 971 4.62 -18.82 17.85
CA PRO A 971 5.64 -19.54 18.60
C PRO A 971 6.36 -20.47 17.64
N LYS A 972 7.44 -19.98 17.01
CA LYS A 972 8.33 -20.84 16.21
C LYS A 972 9.03 -21.76 17.21
N PRO A 973 8.69 -23.07 17.27
CA PRO A 973 9.23 -23.93 18.31
C PRO A 973 10.72 -24.12 18.05
N VAL A 974 11.54 -23.36 18.75
CA VAL A 974 12.93 -23.76 18.90
C VAL A 974 12.88 -25.10 19.65
N PRO A 975 13.34 -26.22 19.07
CA PRO A 975 13.26 -27.51 19.75
C PRO A 975 13.92 -27.45 21.11
N ASN A 976 13.46 -28.20 22.07
CA ASN A 976 14.06 -28.28 23.39
C ASN A 976 15.58 -28.51 23.29
N LEU A 977 16.34 -27.47 23.62
CA LEU A 977 17.79 -27.48 23.71
C LEU A 977 18.18 -27.87 25.15
N ASN A 978 19.13 -28.78 25.29
CA ASN A 978 19.70 -29.06 26.58
C ASN A 978 20.81 -28.05 26.93
N GLU A 979 21.25 -28.02 28.20
CA GLU A 979 22.24 -27.06 28.71
C GLU A 979 23.56 -27.08 27.91
N THR A 980 23.97 -28.23 27.38
CA THR A 980 25.18 -28.34 26.55
C THR A 980 24.97 -27.67 25.19
N GLU A 981 23.81 -27.87 24.58
CA GLU A 981 23.45 -27.26 23.29
C GLU A 981 23.32 -25.74 23.42
N ILE A 982 22.72 -25.24 24.52
CA ILE A 982 22.68 -23.81 24.85
C ILE A 982 24.09 -23.24 24.94
N ALA A 983 24.98 -23.89 25.71
CA ALA A 983 26.37 -23.45 25.85
C ALA A 983 27.15 -23.50 24.50
N GLN A 984 26.84 -24.42 23.59
CA GLN A 984 27.44 -24.49 22.28
C GLN A 984 26.95 -23.33 21.39
N ILE A 985 25.66 -22.99 21.39
CA ILE A 985 25.15 -21.84 20.63
C ILE A 985 25.75 -20.53 21.17
N LEU A 986 25.84 -20.36 22.49
CA LEU A 986 26.50 -19.19 23.09
C LEU A 986 27.98 -19.09 22.67
N ALA A 987 28.69 -20.22 22.56
CA ALA A 987 30.08 -20.23 22.08
C ALA A 987 30.16 -19.89 20.56
N PHE A 988 29.16 -20.19 19.78
CA PHE A 988 29.07 -19.72 18.40
C PHE A 988 28.80 -18.22 18.34
N LEU A 989 27.85 -17.69 19.12
CA LEU A 989 27.59 -16.25 19.20
C LEU A 989 28.82 -15.46 19.65
N ASP A 990 29.63 -16.00 20.56
CA ASP A 990 30.92 -15.43 20.95
C ASP A 990 31.92 -15.39 19.78
N ALA A 991 31.93 -16.40 18.93
CA ALA A 991 32.78 -16.47 17.74
C ALA A 991 32.38 -15.48 16.62
N LEU A 992 31.25 -14.79 16.74
CA LEU A 992 30.83 -13.69 15.87
C LEU A 992 31.46 -12.34 16.27
N THR A 993 32.22 -12.30 17.36
CA THR A 993 32.87 -11.08 17.87
C THR A 993 34.21 -10.83 17.18
N SER A 994 34.33 -9.68 16.55
CA SER A 994 35.55 -9.23 15.89
C SER A 994 36.58 -8.74 16.92
N PRO A 995 37.84 -9.26 16.92
CA PRO A 995 38.87 -8.77 17.80
C PRO A 995 39.13 -7.25 17.66
N SER A 996 38.98 -6.71 16.46
CA SER A 996 39.17 -5.26 16.20
C SER A 996 38.00 -4.40 16.74
N ALA A 997 36.86 -4.99 17.13
CA ALA A 997 35.74 -4.28 17.76
C ALA A 997 35.85 -4.16 19.28
N LEU A 998 36.82 -4.85 19.93
CA LEU A 998 36.91 -4.92 21.39
C LEU A 998 37.38 -3.61 22.07
N ASP A 999 38.12 -2.76 21.37
CA ASP A 999 38.56 -1.46 21.89
C ASP A 999 38.48 -0.40 20.80
N LEU A 1000 37.47 0.44 20.89
CA LEU A 1000 37.21 1.53 19.97
C LEU A 1000 37.53 2.90 20.57
N THR A 1001 38.17 2.98 21.73
CA THR A 1001 38.50 4.26 22.41
C THR A 1001 39.38 5.16 21.57
N HIS A 1002 40.16 4.57 20.66
CA HIS A 1002 41.00 5.30 19.71
C HIS A 1002 40.23 6.12 18.66
N THR A 1003 38.90 5.87 18.51
CA THR A 1003 38.04 6.61 17.57
C THR A 1003 37.43 7.89 18.19
N ILE A 1004 37.62 8.10 19.49
CA ILE A 1004 37.12 9.28 20.22
C ILE A 1004 37.98 10.49 19.87
N PRO A 1005 37.42 11.56 19.25
CA PRO A 1005 38.20 12.76 18.94
C PRO A 1005 38.56 13.57 20.20
N ASN A 1006 39.63 14.33 20.15
CA ASN A 1006 40.05 15.18 21.27
C ASN A 1006 39.23 16.49 21.41
N ALA A 1007 38.54 16.90 20.36
CA ALA A 1007 37.73 18.13 20.31
C ALA A 1007 36.82 18.08 19.09
N VAL A 1008 35.71 18.84 19.17
CA VAL A 1008 34.74 19.03 18.08
C VAL A 1008 34.74 20.48 17.60
N PRO A 1009 34.31 20.77 16.34
CA PRO A 1009 34.40 22.10 15.74
C PRO A 1009 33.57 23.20 16.43
N SER A 1010 32.48 22.85 17.12
CA SER A 1010 31.67 23.81 17.88
C SER A 1010 32.37 24.32 19.14
N GLY A 1011 33.33 23.55 19.66
CA GLY A 1011 33.96 23.80 20.95
C GLY A 1011 33.15 23.30 22.15
N LEU A 1012 32.05 22.59 21.91
CA LEU A 1012 31.29 21.90 22.94
C LEU A 1012 32.04 20.66 23.46
N SER A 1013 31.52 20.03 24.52
CA SER A 1013 32.12 18.79 25.03
C SER A 1013 31.95 17.65 24.02
N VAL A 1014 33.02 16.88 23.82
CA VAL A 1014 33.00 15.71 22.92
C VAL A 1014 32.00 14.68 23.41
N GLY A 1015 31.05 14.30 22.57
CA GLY A 1015 30.02 13.31 22.91
C GLY A 1015 28.99 13.80 23.93
N GLY A 1016 28.91 15.09 24.25
CA GLY A 1016 27.93 15.62 25.20
C GLY A 1016 28.23 15.32 26.67
N GLN A 1017 29.50 15.15 27.05
CA GLN A 1017 29.94 14.85 28.43
C GLN A 1017 29.99 16.07 29.31
#